data_b756e7682afcb9194b7ce00361e38a69
#
_entry.id   b756e7682afcb9194b7ce00361e38a69
#
_cell.length_a   1.000
_cell.length_b   1.000
_cell.length_c   1.000
_cell.angle_alpha   90.00
_cell.angle_beta   90.00
_cell.angle_gamma   90.00
#
_symmetry.space_group_name_H-M   'P 1'
#
loop_
_entity.id
_entity.type
_entity.pdbx_description
1 polymer ?
#
loop_
_entity_poly.entity_id
_entity_poly.type
_entity_poly.pdbx_seq_one_letter_code
_entity_poly.pdbx_strand_id
1 'polypeptide(L)'
;MFNQEILPTFLEQKGIFGPYQIWLSGPETSEFILIEGVEQKGDDMPPHLPFEDCVSFQKQMDNKTYFYFIYPNHYILTVCLSQLTTLNEKDMQLMYYFLYPIYGEYALKANRYKIDKIIESICHTTSLLDIEEIFSTILKNTIEVIPNADLGTLWLYDRQMDRIICKASVGPLMKGLWKMRYRLGEGFIGEMFQHGTPELVRDTSKLVKEMGNVSPENYRHWDPSYDFPRHIKSLISSPIVVDDRIECVMVLCQIKSKKKLTQEDLHLVQGFSSQIGIALKNARLFTDIKKQNQLLLKRDDIHSTLTNLSLQNMGAKKVIRELTRIIGQKLLFVDLIENGCIPEKRKLPYHYSYRELYRVITSMEDHILYKMIQSGQDAHCIYPIRTGNLILGCLIIETKEQLSQLDHIALEQGHSVLALELVKKQNLVEFYYKNRRELYFELIQSKDSTEALQKATELGIKENAEFVTAIFQYMDYHGEEALDTYIHRLVAQLKKELSTYIQTIFGDHNKATILLRLPDAKSFPAVKKKLERVLKYWNAEEKRRLLCGGIGSVYGGISLIEKSHNEAEVALSYLASRGLPEIIEYSKIGLNRLFINQDKEEINRFLQEVFEPLQTPQHSSSKLEETLLTYFEMNRSAVQTANHLHIHINTLYQRLKKIEDCLQISFEKSENILRLQLACYLKKSLHHVS
;
A
#
# COMPACT_ATOMS: atom_id res chain seq x y z
N MET A 1 52.23 -47.41 -1.68
CA MET A 1 52.28 -48.90 -1.88
C MET A 1 53.13 -49.49 -0.77
N PHE A 2 52.53 -50.31 0.06
CA PHE A 2 53.27 -51.10 1.06
C PHE A 2 54.18 -52.07 0.30
N ASN A 3 55.48 -52.03 0.60
CA ASN A 3 56.38 -53.00 0.00
C ASN A 3 56.21 -54.30 0.79
N GLN A 4 55.39 -55.22 0.28
CA GLN A 4 55.03 -56.50 0.92
C GLN A 4 56.21 -57.39 1.26
N GLU A 5 57.41 -57.09 0.77
CA GLU A 5 58.66 -57.89 1.03
C GLU A 5 59.41 -57.38 2.23
N ILE A 6 59.15 -56.18 2.77
CA ILE A 6 59.94 -55.61 3.87
C ILE A 6 59.73 -56.35 5.18
N LEU A 7 58.50 -56.62 5.58
CA LEU A 7 58.19 -57.30 6.84
C LEU A 7 58.63 -58.75 6.85
N PRO A 8 58.40 -59.56 5.80
CA PRO A 8 58.93 -60.93 5.67
C PRO A 8 60.45 -60.93 5.78
N THR A 9 61.13 -60.11 5.01
CA THR A 9 62.61 -60.02 5.03
C THR A 9 63.13 -59.64 6.38
N PHE A 10 62.49 -58.74 7.11
CA PHE A 10 62.84 -58.35 8.46
C PHE A 10 62.66 -59.52 9.47
N LEU A 11 61.55 -60.25 9.37
CA LEU A 11 61.25 -61.38 10.23
C LEU A 11 62.29 -62.54 10.01
N GLU A 12 62.63 -62.83 8.71
CA GLU A 12 63.63 -63.81 8.35
C GLU A 12 65.02 -63.45 8.89
N GLN A 13 65.43 -62.15 8.81
CA GLN A 13 66.69 -61.68 9.38
C GLN A 13 66.78 -61.87 10.91
N LYS A 14 65.62 -61.92 11.57
CA LYS A 14 65.54 -62.19 13.03
C LYS A 14 65.37 -63.67 13.36
N GLY A 15 65.47 -64.53 12.34
CA GLY A 15 65.33 -65.96 12.57
C GLY A 15 63.89 -66.43 12.77
N ILE A 16 62.97 -65.64 12.36
CA ILE A 16 61.52 -65.92 12.48
C ILE A 16 61.08 -66.45 11.15
N PHE A 17 60.86 -67.73 11.06
CA PHE A 17 60.36 -68.37 9.81
C PHE A 17 58.99 -68.97 10.05
N GLY A 18 57.98 -68.57 9.19
CA GLY A 18 56.68 -69.15 9.29
C GLY A 18 55.59 -68.18 8.85
N PRO A 19 54.35 -68.63 8.75
CA PRO A 19 53.23 -67.78 8.39
C PRO A 19 52.99 -66.74 9.47
N TYR A 20 52.68 -65.52 8.99
CA TYR A 20 52.25 -64.41 9.82
C TYR A 20 50.92 -63.89 9.37
N GLN A 21 50.20 -63.20 10.23
CA GLN A 21 48.97 -62.53 9.96
C GLN A 21 49.03 -61.08 10.49
N ILE A 22 48.54 -60.14 9.72
CA ILE A 22 48.40 -58.75 10.15
C ILE A 22 46.91 -58.45 10.30
N TRP A 23 46.57 -58.05 11.47
CA TRP A 23 45.21 -57.65 11.83
C TRP A 23 45.18 -56.20 12.19
N LEU A 24 44.08 -55.50 11.75
CA LEU A 24 43.80 -54.11 12.07
C LEU A 24 42.52 -54.00 12.91
N SER A 25 42.62 -53.26 14.00
CA SER A 25 41.45 -52.74 14.68
C SER A 25 41.45 -51.23 14.54
N GLY A 26 40.41 -50.66 14.02
CA GLY A 26 40.27 -49.21 13.84
C GLY A 26 39.54 -48.53 15.00
N PRO A 27 39.40 -47.22 14.97
CA PRO A 27 38.68 -46.48 15.98
C PRO A 27 37.17 -46.77 15.96
N GLU A 28 36.66 -47.24 14.84
CA GLU A 28 35.22 -47.43 14.58
C GLU A 28 34.75 -48.85 14.92
N THR A 29 35.63 -49.85 14.80
CA THR A 29 35.30 -51.23 15.06
C THR A 29 36.12 -51.78 16.22
N SER A 30 35.51 -52.49 17.13
CA SER A 30 36.24 -53.25 18.16
C SER A 30 36.69 -54.61 17.67
N GLU A 31 36.38 -54.92 16.42
CA GLU A 31 36.77 -56.20 15.79
C GLU A 31 38.06 -56.00 14.99
N PHE A 32 38.89 -57.06 14.99
CA PHE A 32 40.08 -57.09 14.16
C PHE A 32 39.75 -57.54 12.75
N ILE A 33 40.23 -56.84 11.76
CA ILE A 33 40.09 -57.16 10.35
C ILE A 33 41.44 -57.73 9.89
N LEU A 34 41.44 -58.90 9.26
CA LEU A 34 42.64 -59.48 8.66
C LEU A 34 43.01 -58.68 7.42
N ILE A 35 44.25 -58.14 7.41
CA ILE A 35 44.78 -57.35 6.29
C ILE A 35 45.65 -58.20 5.41
N GLU A 36 46.51 -59.02 6.03
CA GLU A 36 47.47 -59.84 5.33
C GLU A 36 47.63 -61.22 6.00
N GLY A 37 47.77 -62.25 5.22
CA GLY A 37 47.87 -63.64 5.67
C GLY A 37 46.67 -64.49 5.20
N VAL A 38 46.78 -65.79 5.40
CA VAL A 38 45.70 -66.71 5.00
C VAL A 38 44.87 -67.04 6.23
N GLU A 39 43.55 -66.78 6.11
CA GLU A 39 42.60 -67.18 7.17
C GLU A 39 42.43 -68.69 7.14
N GLN A 40 42.93 -69.36 8.21
CA GLN A 40 42.69 -70.83 8.36
C GLN A 40 41.45 -71.01 9.23
N LYS A 41 40.61 -72.04 8.90
CA LYS A 41 39.45 -72.42 9.71
C LYS A 41 39.90 -72.68 11.12
N GLY A 42 39.57 -71.82 12.10
CA GLY A 42 39.92 -71.94 13.51
C GLY A 42 40.94 -70.88 14.00
N ASP A 43 41.37 -69.93 13.19
CA ASP A 43 42.18 -68.82 13.64
C ASP A 43 41.37 -67.87 14.55
N ASP A 44 41.73 -67.87 15.83
CA ASP A 44 41.19 -66.98 16.85
C ASP A 44 41.63 -65.53 16.52
N MET A 45 40.76 -64.62 16.51
CA MET A 45 41.04 -63.17 16.45
C MET A 45 42.05 -62.82 17.58
N PRO A 46 42.96 -61.82 17.38
CA PRO A 46 43.79 -61.32 18.40
C PRO A 46 42.96 -60.97 19.65
N PRO A 47 43.43 -61.39 20.86
CA PRO A 47 42.70 -61.06 22.10
C PRO A 47 42.64 -59.55 22.30
N HIS A 48 41.42 -59.02 22.61
CA HIS A 48 41.31 -57.66 23.09
C HIS A 48 41.94 -57.44 24.42
N LEU A 49 42.93 -56.54 24.47
CA LEU A 49 43.64 -56.20 25.70
C LEU A 49 43.16 -54.80 26.18
N PRO A 50 43.14 -54.56 27.52
CA PRO A 50 42.97 -53.22 28.04
C PRO A 50 44.07 -52.32 27.49
N PHE A 51 43.79 -51.10 27.15
CA PHE A 51 44.72 -50.10 26.64
C PHE A 51 45.82 -49.88 27.70
N GLU A 52 47.07 -50.23 27.38
CA GLU A 52 48.24 -49.78 28.11
C GLU A 52 48.80 -48.52 27.46
N ASP A 53 49.40 -47.63 28.27
CA ASP A 53 49.98 -46.36 27.78
C ASP A 53 51.26 -46.55 26.95
N CYS A 54 51.42 -47.69 26.27
CA CYS A 54 52.58 -48.06 25.45
C CYS A 54 52.25 -47.94 23.92
N VAL A 55 53.26 -47.51 23.17
CA VAL A 55 53.15 -47.42 21.68
C VAL A 55 53.21 -48.82 21.05
N SER A 56 53.82 -49.77 21.68
CA SER A 56 53.89 -51.16 21.24
C SER A 56 54.16 -52.11 22.41
N PHE A 57 53.60 -53.32 22.32
CA PHE A 57 53.88 -54.40 23.32
C PHE A 57 53.69 -55.76 22.66
N GLN A 58 54.22 -56.81 23.33
CA GLN A 58 54.13 -58.19 22.86
C GLN A 58 53.49 -59.08 23.92
N LYS A 59 52.69 -60.05 23.45
CA LYS A 59 52.02 -61.02 24.30
C LYS A 59 52.07 -62.42 23.68
N GLN A 60 52.36 -63.44 24.51
CA GLN A 60 52.31 -64.81 24.08
C GLN A 60 51.07 -65.51 24.63
N MET A 61 50.34 -66.19 23.78
CA MET A 61 49.13 -66.94 24.16
C MET A 61 48.95 -68.08 23.15
N ASP A 62 48.56 -69.27 23.69
CA ASP A 62 48.16 -70.46 22.87
C ASP A 62 49.19 -70.84 21.77
N ASN A 63 50.46 -70.82 22.14
CA ASN A 63 51.60 -71.13 21.29
C ASN A 63 51.83 -70.14 20.11
N LYS A 64 51.20 -68.96 20.21
CA LYS A 64 51.27 -67.80 19.21
C LYS A 64 51.89 -66.60 19.92
N THR A 65 52.57 -65.73 19.17
CA THR A 65 53.02 -64.44 19.61
C THR A 65 52.33 -63.35 18.95
N TYR A 66 51.79 -62.40 19.70
CA TYR A 66 51.07 -61.25 19.20
C TYR A 66 51.90 -60.00 19.52
N PHE A 67 52.13 -59.14 18.45
CA PHE A 67 52.81 -57.86 18.56
C PHE A 67 51.75 -56.78 18.26
N TYR A 68 51.48 -55.94 19.26
CA TYR A 68 50.51 -54.86 19.16
C TYR A 68 51.23 -53.55 18.95
N PHE A 69 50.75 -52.78 17.98
CA PHE A 69 51.24 -51.46 17.62
C PHE A 69 50.10 -50.49 17.63
N ILE A 70 50.16 -49.47 18.49
CA ILE A 70 49.13 -48.47 18.70
C ILE A 70 49.52 -47.23 17.90
N TYR A 71 48.71 -46.87 16.91
CA TYR A 71 48.86 -45.70 16.06
C TYR A 71 47.91 -44.57 16.47
N PRO A 72 48.12 -43.33 16.00
CA PRO A 72 47.23 -42.23 16.28
C PRO A 72 45.75 -42.58 15.97
N ASN A 73 44.85 -41.91 16.66
CA ASN A 73 43.41 -42.15 16.57
C ASN A 73 42.98 -43.59 16.94
N HIS A 74 43.73 -44.23 17.82
CA HIS A 74 43.43 -45.57 18.37
C HIS A 74 43.38 -46.72 17.33
N TYR A 75 44.08 -46.56 16.22
CA TYR A 75 44.32 -47.71 15.32
C TYR A 75 45.30 -48.68 16.00
N ILE A 76 44.97 -49.97 15.98
CA ILE A 76 45.84 -51.01 16.49
C ILE A 76 46.15 -52.00 15.37
N LEU A 77 47.42 -52.11 14.98
CA LEU A 77 47.89 -53.15 14.15
C LEU A 77 48.48 -54.26 14.99
N THR A 78 48.06 -55.50 14.74
CA THR A 78 48.55 -56.69 15.46
C THR A 78 49.15 -57.62 14.46
N VAL A 79 50.38 -57.94 14.67
CA VAL A 79 51.07 -58.99 13.91
C VAL A 79 51.05 -60.29 14.76
N CYS A 80 50.46 -61.33 14.23
CA CYS A 80 50.32 -62.62 14.84
C CYS A 80 51.32 -63.59 14.18
N LEU A 81 52.17 -64.21 14.98
CA LEU A 81 53.11 -65.25 14.56
C LEU A 81 52.68 -66.58 15.13
N SER A 82 52.76 -67.67 14.37
CA SER A 82 52.41 -69.03 14.77
C SER A 82 53.53 -69.71 15.54
N GLN A 83 54.48 -68.97 16.10
CA GLN A 83 55.58 -69.44 16.92
C GLN A 83 55.82 -68.53 18.12
N LEU A 84 56.43 -69.12 19.18
CA LEU A 84 56.81 -68.34 20.34
C LEU A 84 58.16 -67.64 20.08
N THR A 85 58.11 -66.30 20.10
CA THR A 85 59.30 -65.47 19.88
C THR A 85 59.25 -64.20 20.71
N THR A 86 60.32 -63.52 20.92
CA THR A 86 60.40 -62.19 21.57
C THR A 86 61.28 -61.30 20.75
N LEU A 87 60.84 -60.08 20.58
CA LEU A 87 61.63 -59.04 19.94
C LEU A 87 62.08 -58.02 20.99
N ASN A 88 63.28 -57.48 20.79
CA ASN A 88 63.79 -56.42 21.62
C ASN A 88 63.07 -55.06 21.24
N GLU A 89 63.23 -54.05 22.09
CA GLU A 89 62.61 -52.77 21.96
C GLU A 89 62.94 -52.05 20.61
N LYS A 90 64.20 -52.17 20.13
CA LYS A 90 64.58 -51.58 18.84
C LYS A 90 63.90 -52.28 17.65
N ASP A 91 63.77 -53.59 17.74
CA ASP A 91 63.09 -54.37 16.69
C ASP A 91 61.57 -54.08 16.66
N MET A 92 60.95 -53.88 17.81
CA MET A 92 59.61 -53.46 17.98
C MET A 92 59.38 -52.03 17.34
N GLN A 93 60.30 -51.10 17.57
CA GLN A 93 60.26 -49.79 16.96
C GLN A 93 60.40 -49.87 15.42
N LEU A 94 61.26 -50.71 14.90
CA LEU A 94 61.40 -50.92 13.46
C LEU A 94 60.12 -51.49 12.85
N MET A 95 59.49 -52.49 13.45
CA MET A 95 58.22 -53.04 13.04
C MET A 95 57.11 -51.97 13.08
N TYR A 96 57.05 -51.09 14.07
CA TYR A 96 56.14 -49.96 14.14
C TYR A 96 56.28 -49.11 12.88
N TYR A 97 57.47 -48.74 12.47
CA TYR A 97 57.65 -47.91 11.25
C TYR A 97 57.38 -48.70 9.97
N PHE A 98 57.64 -49.98 9.88
CA PHE A 98 57.31 -50.80 8.75
C PHE A 98 55.81 -50.97 8.52
N LEU A 99 55.03 -50.97 9.60
CA LEU A 99 53.58 -51.06 9.55
C LEU A 99 52.90 -49.70 9.39
N TYR A 100 53.61 -48.56 9.57
CA TYR A 100 53.10 -47.23 9.46
C TYR A 100 52.38 -46.94 8.13
N PRO A 101 52.90 -47.39 6.94
CA PRO A 101 52.18 -47.20 5.65
C PRO A 101 50.82 -47.91 5.61
N ILE A 102 50.69 -49.08 6.24
CA ILE A 102 49.39 -49.80 6.33
C ILE A 102 48.39 -48.98 7.13
N TYR A 103 48.80 -48.52 8.32
CA TYR A 103 48.01 -47.60 9.10
C TYR A 103 47.59 -46.36 8.30
N GLY A 104 48.56 -45.74 7.60
CA GLY A 104 48.32 -44.53 6.81
C GLY A 104 47.28 -44.75 5.68
N GLU A 105 47.35 -45.87 5.01
CA GLU A 105 46.37 -46.19 3.91
C GLU A 105 44.95 -46.33 4.49
N TYR A 106 44.78 -47.05 5.58
CA TYR A 106 43.47 -47.24 6.20
C TYR A 106 42.94 -45.95 6.84
N ALA A 107 43.77 -45.17 7.49
CA ALA A 107 43.42 -43.88 8.06
C ALA A 107 42.96 -42.88 6.96
N LEU A 108 43.68 -42.87 5.80
CA LEU A 108 43.32 -42.05 4.68
C LEU A 108 41.98 -42.51 4.05
N LYS A 109 41.73 -43.80 3.89
CA LYS A 109 40.47 -44.35 3.39
C LYS A 109 39.30 -43.94 4.29
N ALA A 110 39.46 -44.06 5.60
CA ALA A 110 38.45 -43.67 6.59
C ALA A 110 38.15 -42.16 6.52
N ASN A 111 39.19 -41.32 6.45
CA ASN A 111 39.00 -39.88 6.33
C ASN A 111 38.34 -39.49 5.00
N ARG A 112 38.74 -40.15 3.90
CA ARG A 112 38.10 -39.93 2.59
C ARG A 112 36.62 -40.28 2.63
N TYR A 113 36.26 -41.42 3.21
CA TYR A 113 34.86 -41.80 3.38
C TYR A 113 34.04 -40.74 4.14
N LYS A 114 34.62 -40.19 5.24
CA LYS A 114 33.97 -39.11 6.00
C LYS A 114 33.77 -37.86 5.18
N ILE A 115 34.78 -37.46 4.39
CA ILE A 115 34.71 -36.31 3.48
C ILE A 115 33.66 -36.54 2.41
N ASP A 116 33.66 -37.71 1.74
CA ASP A 116 32.69 -38.05 0.71
C ASP A 116 31.25 -38.00 1.24
N LYS A 117 31.02 -38.50 2.47
CA LYS A 117 29.73 -38.44 3.15
C LYS A 117 29.29 -36.99 3.47
N ILE A 118 30.22 -36.14 3.88
CA ILE A 118 29.96 -34.72 4.10
C ILE A 118 29.55 -34.05 2.78
N ILE A 119 30.29 -34.32 1.68
CA ILE A 119 30.01 -33.77 0.36
C ILE A 119 28.63 -34.27 -0.14
N GLU A 120 28.34 -35.56 0.02
CA GLU A 120 27.04 -36.14 -0.33
C GLU A 120 25.90 -35.46 0.44
N SER A 121 26.08 -35.23 1.74
CA SER A 121 25.14 -34.50 2.58
C SER A 121 24.91 -33.07 2.09
N ILE A 122 25.96 -32.35 1.71
CA ILE A 122 25.86 -30.99 1.15
C ILE A 122 25.06 -30.99 -0.15
N CYS A 123 25.41 -31.88 -1.08
CA CYS A 123 24.74 -31.96 -2.39
C CYS A 123 23.26 -32.31 -2.27
N HIS A 124 22.90 -33.26 -1.41
CA HIS A 124 21.51 -33.63 -1.17
C HIS A 124 20.71 -32.51 -0.51
N THR A 125 21.27 -31.83 0.46
CA THR A 125 20.58 -30.79 1.22
C THR A 125 20.26 -29.56 0.39
N THR A 126 21.07 -29.23 -0.63
CA THR A 126 20.84 -28.09 -1.51
C THR A 126 19.66 -28.30 -2.47
N SER A 127 19.25 -29.51 -2.71
CA SER A 127 18.10 -29.86 -3.58
C SER A 127 16.78 -30.03 -2.82
N LEU A 128 16.80 -30.17 -1.50
CA LEU A 128 15.61 -30.36 -0.67
C LEU A 128 14.99 -29.01 -0.30
N LEU A 129 13.69 -28.90 -0.46
CA LEU A 129 12.91 -27.72 -0.10
C LEU A 129 12.08 -27.93 1.17
N ASP A 130 11.94 -29.18 1.60
CA ASP A 130 11.22 -29.54 2.82
C ASP A 130 12.17 -29.56 4.01
N ILE A 131 11.91 -28.71 4.98
CA ILE A 131 12.72 -28.55 6.20
C ILE A 131 12.77 -29.85 7.02
N GLU A 132 11.69 -30.62 7.08
CA GLU A 132 11.65 -31.86 7.86
C GLU A 132 12.50 -32.95 7.20
N GLU A 133 12.51 -33.02 5.88
CA GLU A 133 13.34 -33.93 5.12
C GLU A 133 14.82 -33.57 5.23
N ILE A 134 15.16 -32.26 5.21
CA ILE A 134 16.51 -31.74 5.46
C ILE A 134 17.01 -32.20 6.82
N PHE A 135 16.25 -32.00 7.89
CA PHE A 135 16.63 -32.37 9.23
C PHE A 135 16.89 -33.87 9.37
N SER A 136 16.00 -34.68 8.83
CA SER A 136 16.12 -36.15 8.92
C SER A 136 17.32 -36.66 8.15
N THR A 137 17.58 -36.13 6.96
CA THR A 137 18.70 -36.54 6.10
C THR A 137 20.05 -36.17 6.71
N ILE A 138 20.23 -34.91 7.16
CA ILE A 138 21.51 -34.49 7.73
C ILE A 138 21.77 -35.21 9.06
N LEU A 139 20.74 -35.37 9.89
CA LEU A 139 20.92 -36.08 11.17
C LEU A 139 21.32 -37.55 10.92
N LYS A 140 20.74 -38.23 9.93
CA LYS A 140 21.10 -39.57 9.55
C LYS A 140 22.55 -39.64 9.06
N ASN A 141 22.96 -38.76 8.17
CA ASN A 141 24.32 -38.67 7.67
C ASN A 141 25.33 -38.40 8.79
N THR A 142 24.92 -37.54 9.75
CA THR A 142 25.81 -37.24 10.93
C THR A 142 26.07 -38.48 11.74
N ILE A 143 25.05 -39.32 12.03
CA ILE A 143 25.22 -40.58 12.77
C ILE A 143 26.01 -41.59 11.97
N GLU A 144 25.86 -41.68 10.66
CA GLU A 144 26.65 -42.56 9.79
C GLU A 144 28.13 -42.20 9.81
N VAL A 145 28.49 -40.92 9.92
CA VAL A 145 29.85 -40.40 9.96
C VAL A 145 30.45 -40.52 11.37
N ILE A 146 29.61 -40.53 12.41
CA ILE A 146 30.03 -40.60 13.83
C ILE A 146 29.45 -41.89 14.44
N PRO A 147 30.05 -43.07 14.19
CA PRO A 147 29.46 -44.37 14.56
C PRO A 147 29.49 -44.62 16.08
N ASN A 148 30.19 -43.79 16.84
CA ASN A 148 30.15 -43.84 18.31
C ASN A 148 28.91 -43.18 18.93
N ALA A 149 28.13 -42.44 18.12
CA ALA A 149 26.85 -41.89 18.51
C ALA A 149 25.73 -42.91 18.24
N ASP A 150 24.98 -43.29 19.25
CA ASP A 150 23.89 -44.25 19.14
C ASP A 150 22.54 -43.57 18.88
N LEU A 151 22.37 -42.31 19.30
CA LEU A 151 21.17 -41.53 19.21
C LEU A 151 21.49 -40.10 18.75
N GLY A 152 20.77 -39.63 17.74
CA GLY A 152 20.79 -38.22 17.32
C GLY A 152 19.42 -37.62 17.43
N THR A 153 19.35 -36.37 17.89
CA THR A 153 18.13 -35.60 17.97
C THR A 153 18.35 -34.17 17.50
N LEU A 154 17.35 -33.58 16.89
CA LEU A 154 17.35 -32.18 16.45
C LEU A 154 16.16 -31.45 17.04
N TRP A 155 16.43 -30.37 17.73
CA TRP A 155 15.46 -29.60 18.47
C TRP A 155 15.33 -28.21 17.85
N LEU A 156 14.10 -27.77 17.63
CA LEU A 156 13.77 -26.47 17.01
C LEU A 156 13.03 -25.60 18.03
N TYR A 157 13.35 -24.32 18.10
CA TYR A 157 12.58 -23.35 18.86
C TYR A 157 11.39 -22.84 18.05
N ASP A 158 10.20 -23.22 18.49
CA ASP A 158 8.94 -22.72 17.92
C ASP A 158 8.54 -21.41 18.58
N ARG A 159 8.66 -20.32 17.84
CA ARG A 159 8.36 -18.96 18.34
C ARG A 159 6.88 -18.73 18.60
N GLN A 160 5.97 -19.45 17.93
CA GLN A 160 4.53 -19.28 18.14
C GLN A 160 4.09 -19.92 19.45
N MET A 161 4.67 -21.07 19.76
CA MET A 161 4.37 -21.79 20.99
C MET A 161 5.26 -21.35 22.16
N ASP A 162 6.36 -20.62 21.90
CA ASP A 162 7.42 -20.32 22.86
C ASP A 162 7.95 -21.60 23.52
N ARG A 163 8.27 -22.60 22.70
CA ARG A 163 8.73 -23.93 23.14
C ARG A 163 9.75 -24.50 22.18
N ILE A 164 10.62 -25.33 22.77
CA ILE A 164 11.58 -26.14 22.02
C ILE A 164 10.96 -27.52 21.76
N ILE A 165 10.90 -27.92 20.50
CA ILE A 165 10.27 -29.14 20.04
C ILE A 165 11.24 -30.03 19.28
N CYS A 166 11.14 -31.36 19.44
CA CYS A 166 11.91 -32.31 18.64
C CYS A 166 11.37 -32.32 17.19
N LYS A 167 12.28 -32.16 16.23
CA LYS A 167 11.95 -32.14 14.78
C LYS A 167 12.53 -33.31 13.99
N ALA A 168 13.59 -33.92 14.47
CA ALA A 168 14.16 -35.13 13.92
C ALA A 168 14.82 -35.98 15.01
N SER A 169 14.78 -37.30 14.87
CA SER A 169 15.43 -38.25 15.74
C SER A 169 15.84 -39.48 14.95
N VAL A 170 17.10 -39.97 15.18
CA VAL A 170 17.67 -41.16 14.55
C VAL A 170 18.34 -41.99 15.64
N GLY A 171 18.09 -43.31 15.65
CA GLY A 171 18.63 -44.24 16.65
C GLY A 171 17.53 -44.91 17.46
N PRO A 172 17.86 -45.53 18.64
CA PRO A 172 16.87 -46.19 19.47
C PRO A 172 15.82 -45.18 19.95
N LEU A 173 14.63 -45.28 19.40
CA LEU A 173 13.53 -44.33 19.55
C LEU A 173 13.01 -44.33 21.00
N MET A 174 13.24 -43.26 21.69
CA MET A 174 12.38 -42.87 22.80
C MET A 174 11.05 -42.33 22.25
N LYS A 175 10.01 -43.18 22.29
CA LYS A 175 8.66 -42.85 21.72
C LYS A 175 8.07 -41.53 22.23
N GLY A 176 8.58 -40.96 23.32
CA GLY A 176 8.10 -39.74 23.92
C GLY A 176 8.74 -38.44 23.42
N LEU A 177 9.88 -38.45 22.73
CA LEU A 177 10.63 -37.24 22.33
C LEU A 177 9.75 -36.23 21.52
N TRP A 178 8.92 -36.74 20.62
CA TRP A 178 8.04 -35.92 19.80
C TRP A 178 6.94 -35.17 20.56
N LYS A 179 6.68 -35.62 21.81
CA LYS A 179 5.66 -35.01 22.68
C LYS A 179 6.25 -33.97 23.62
N MET A 180 7.57 -33.99 23.81
CA MET A 180 8.26 -33.07 24.70
C MET A 180 8.22 -31.63 24.16
N ARG A 181 8.07 -30.69 25.10
CA ARG A 181 7.95 -29.24 24.82
C ARG A 181 8.75 -28.48 25.88
N TYR A 182 10.05 -28.34 25.66
CA TYR A 182 10.95 -27.68 26.62
C TYR A 182 10.75 -26.15 26.55
N ARG A 183 10.96 -25.52 27.70
CA ARG A 183 11.14 -24.06 27.79
C ARG A 183 12.62 -23.70 27.58
N LEU A 184 12.88 -22.44 27.27
CA LEU A 184 14.25 -21.93 27.32
C LEU A 184 14.79 -22.08 28.75
N GLY A 185 16.00 -22.63 28.90
CA GLY A 185 16.62 -22.94 30.20
C GLY A 185 16.09 -24.20 30.88
N GLU A 186 15.17 -24.96 30.28
CA GLU A 186 14.67 -26.22 30.84
C GLU A 186 15.49 -27.41 30.33
N GLY A 187 16.08 -28.15 31.22
CA GLY A 187 16.96 -29.29 30.93
C GLY A 187 18.19 -28.89 30.12
N PHE A 188 18.98 -29.87 29.77
CA PHE A 188 20.19 -29.67 28.96
C PHE A 188 19.90 -28.94 27.62
N ILE A 189 18.83 -29.31 26.98
CA ILE A 189 18.44 -28.74 25.67
C ILE A 189 18.09 -27.26 25.80
N GLY A 190 17.26 -26.90 26.80
CA GLY A 190 16.88 -25.51 27.05
C GLY A 190 18.05 -24.62 27.42
N GLU A 191 19.02 -25.14 28.20
CA GLU A 191 20.24 -24.43 28.53
C GLU A 191 21.13 -24.20 27.31
N MET A 192 21.23 -25.17 26.42
CA MET A 192 21.95 -25.02 25.14
C MET A 192 21.40 -23.90 24.26
N PHE A 193 20.10 -23.70 24.25
CA PHE A 193 19.51 -22.56 23.56
C PHE A 193 19.86 -21.20 24.19
N GLN A 194 20.17 -21.18 25.50
CA GLN A 194 20.58 -19.95 26.18
C GLN A 194 22.07 -19.63 26.03
N HIS A 195 22.93 -20.67 26.18
CA HIS A 195 24.38 -20.47 26.18
C HIS A 195 25.01 -20.50 24.79
N GLY A 196 24.44 -21.28 23.87
CA GLY A 196 24.83 -21.27 22.46
C GLY A 196 26.23 -21.77 22.14
N THR A 197 26.88 -22.46 23.04
CA THR A 197 28.26 -22.97 22.84
C THR A 197 28.24 -24.46 22.55
N PRO A 198 28.92 -24.92 21.48
CA PRO A 198 29.06 -26.35 21.23
C PRO A 198 29.80 -27.02 22.39
N GLU A 199 29.31 -28.17 22.86
CA GLU A 199 29.85 -28.84 24.03
C GLU A 199 29.96 -30.35 23.85
N LEU A 200 31.07 -30.93 24.37
CA LEU A 200 31.24 -32.35 24.52
C LEU A 200 31.21 -32.69 26.05
N VAL A 201 30.12 -33.32 26.47
CA VAL A 201 29.93 -33.74 27.86
C VAL A 201 30.34 -35.21 28.00
N ARG A 202 31.34 -35.47 28.85
CA ARG A 202 31.83 -36.81 29.17
C ARG A 202 31.50 -37.21 30.62
N ASP A 203 31.04 -36.24 31.40
CA ASP A 203 30.66 -36.44 32.79
C ASP A 203 29.12 -36.50 32.89
N THR A 204 28.63 -37.72 33.18
CA THR A 204 27.22 -37.98 33.39
C THR A 204 26.64 -37.23 34.58
N SER A 205 27.47 -36.89 35.60
CA SER A 205 27.00 -36.16 36.77
C SER A 205 26.58 -34.74 36.43
N LYS A 206 27.26 -34.08 35.51
CA LYS A 206 26.88 -32.78 34.97
C LYS A 206 25.50 -32.86 34.27
N LEU A 207 25.30 -33.85 33.41
CA LEU A 207 24.08 -34.07 32.69
C LEU A 207 22.87 -34.30 33.62
N VAL A 208 23.08 -35.14 34.64
CA VAL A 208 22.03 -35.42 35.67
C VAL A 208 21.62 -34.15 36.39
N LYS A 209 22.58 -33.27 36.70
CA LYS A 209 22.32 -31.99 37.36
C LYS A 209 21.52 -31.03 36.49
N GLU A 210 21.90 -30.88 35.23
CA GLU A 210 21.23 -30.02 34.25
C GLU A 210 19.80 -30.50 33.90
N MET A 211 19.58 -31.82 33.94
CA MET A 211 18.23 -32.40 33.72
C MET A 211 17.33 -32.33 34.97
N GLY A 212 17.85 -31.87 36.10
CA GLY A 212 17.08 -31.74 37.35
C GLY A 212 15.96 -30.72 37.33
N ASN A 213 15.98 -29.76 36.39
CA ASN A 213 14.97 -28.72 36.22
C ASN A 213 13.90 -29.04 35.17
N VAL A 214 13.92 -30.24 34.60
CA VAL A 214 12.91 -30.68 33.61
C VAL A 214 11.55 -30.77 34.26
N SER A 215 10.55 -30.16 33.59
CA SER A 215 9.18 -30.12 34.09
C SER A 215 8.58 -31.55 34.21
N PRO A 216 7.68 -31.77 35.19
CA PRO A 216 7.01 -33.06 35.34
C PRO A 216 6.22 -33.49 34.10
N GLU A 217 5.77 -32.52 33.30
CA GLU A 217 5.04 -32.76 32.04
C GLU A 217 5.99 -33.40 31.02
N ASN A 218 7.17 -32.83 30.78
CA ASN A 218 8.18 -33.39 29.88
C ASN A 218 8.75 -34.71 30.42
N TYR A 219 8.94 -34.80 31.73
CA TYR A 219 9.48 -36.03 32.37
C TYR A 219 8.58 -37.24 32.14
N ARG A 220 7.24 -37.11 32.07
CA ARG A 220 6.30 -38.22 31.82
C ARG A 220 6.42 -38.79 30.41
N HIS A 221 7.02 -38.09 29.50
CA HIS A 221 7.22 -38.53 28.11
C HIS A 221 8.52 -39.33 27.93
N TRP A 222 9.31 -39.45 28.95
CA TRP A 222 10.49 -40.30 28.88
C TRP A 222 10.14 -41.78 29.01
N ASP A 223 10.84 -42.60 28.22
CA ASP A 223 10.62 -44.03 28.24
C ASP A 223 11.24 -44.61 29.53
N PRO A 224 10.42 -45.23 30.41
CA PRO A 224 10.94 -45.84 31.66
C PRO A 224 11.94 -46.96 31.44
N SER A 225 12.00 -47.56 30.23
CA SER A 225 12.96 -48.63 29.91
C SER A 225 14.40 -48.12 29.78
N TYR A 226 14.57 -46.79 29.65
CA TYR A 226 15.88 -46.14 29.66
C TYR A 226 15.97 -45.27 30.92
N ASP A 227 16.91 -45.58 31.81
CA ASP A 227 17.21 -44.75 33.00
C ASP A 227 17.96 -43.49 32.57
N PHE A 228 17.24 -42.67 31.81
CA PHE A 228 17.77 -41.42 31.28
C PHE A 228 17.82 -40.39 32.41
N PRO A 229 18.88 -39.57 32.57
CA PRO A 229 20.08 -39.44 31.71
C PRO A 229 21.26 -40.37 32.09
N ARG A 230 21.13 -41.24 33.08
CA ARG A 230 22.22 -42.04 33.61
C ARG A 230 22.85 -43.04 32.65
N HIS A 231 22.09 -43.48 31.64
CA HIS A 231 22.60 -44.36 30.58
C HIS A 231 23.45 -43.66 29.51
N ILE A 232 23.45 -42.32 29.47
CA ILE A 232 24.28 -41.56 28.52
C ILE A 232 25.72 -41.59 29.02
N LYS A 233 26.63 -42.17 28.23
CA LYS A 233 28.08 -42.25 28.56
C LYS A 233 28.81 -40.96 28.17
N SER A 234 28.43 -40.37 27.03
CA SER A 234 28.92 -39.08 26.56
C SER A 234 27.88 -38.44 25.61
N LEU A 235 27.93 -37.14 25.46
CA LEU A 235 27.00 -36.37 24.64
C LEU A 235 27.75 -35.24 23.95
N ILE A 236 27.40 -35.00 22.70
CA ILE A 236 27.78 -33.80 21.94
C ILE A 236 26.52 -33.00 21.67
N SER A 237 26.59 -31.71 21.93
CA SER A 237 25.56 -30.76 21.53
C SER A 237 26.18 -29.63 20.70
N SER A 238 25.46 -29.22 19.65
CA SER A 238 25.88 -28.12 18.79
C SER A 238 24.69 -27.26 18.41
N PRO A 239 24.74 -25.95 18.67
CA PRO A 239 23.72 -25.03 18.24
C PRO A 239 23.78 -24.81 16.71
N ILE A 240 22.65 -24.61 16.13
CA ILE A 240 22.49 -24.26 14.73
C ILE A 240 22.02 -22.81 14.69
N VAL A 241 22.92 -21.94 14.22
CA VAL A 241 22.72 -20.49 14.20
C VAL A 241 22.27 -20.06 12.79
N VAL A 242 21.21 -19.26 12.71
CA VAL A 242 20.72 -18.62 11.49
C VAL A 242 20.52 -17.16 11.80
N ASP A 243 21.17 -16.27 11.04
CA ASP A 243 21.09 -14.81 11.22
C ASP A 243 21.34 -14.36 12.68
N ASP A 244 22.45 -14.85 13.26
CA ASP A 244 22.93 -14.59 14.63
C ASP A 244 21.98 -15.03 15.76
N ARG A 245 21.06 -15.96 15.45
CA ARG A 245 20.14 -16.52 16.43
C ARG A 245 20.18 -18.04 16.41
N ILE A 246 20.09 -18.65 17.58
CA ILE A 246 19.97 -20.09 17.68
C ILE A 246 18.56 -20.49 17.31
N GLU A 247 18.43 -21.22 16.21
CA GLU A 247 17.14 -21.72 15.71
C GLU A 247 16.92 -23.18 16.10
N CYS A 248 18.02 -23.96 16.11
CA CYS A 248 17.97 -25.39 16.43
C CYS A 248 19.18 -25.77 17.30
N VAL A 249 19.07 -26.92 17.95
CA VAL A 249 20.19 -27.59 18.59
C VAL A 249 20.22 -29.05 18.14
N MET A 250 21.40 -29.51 17.68
CA MET A 250 21.68 -30.91 17.40
C MET A 250 22.30 -31.53 18.62
N VAL A 251 21.80 -32.70 19.03
CA VAL A 251 22.34 -33.47 20.15
C VAL A 251 22.60 -34.90 19.72
N LEU A 252 23.82 -35.36 19.89
CA LEU A 252 24.24 -36.73 19.69
C LEU A 252 24.58 -37.37 21.04
N CYS A 253 24.04 -38.55 21.31
CA CYS A 253 24.24 -39.27 22.53
C CYS A 253 24.91 -40.63 22.29
N GLN A 254 25.85 -40.99 23.14
CA GLN A 254 26.43 -42.31 23.25
C GLN A 254 25.71 -43.08 24.37
N ILE A 255 25.15 -44.22 24.03
CA ILE A 255 24.44 -45.08 24.99
C ILE A 255 25.10 -46.47 25.08
N LYS A 256 25.22 -47.14 23.95
CA LYS A 256 25.69 -48.54 23.87
C LYS A 256 27.18 -48.65 23.52
N SER A 257 27.66 -47.82 22.61
CA SER A 257 29.01 -47.85 22.09
C SER A 257 30.07 -47.92 23.21
N LYS A 258 31.15 -48.65 22.96
CA LYS A 258 32.27 -48.81 23.95
C LYS A 258 33.28 -47.66 23.90
N LYS A 259 33.49 -47.06 22.74
CA LYS A 259 34.43 -45.93 22.54
C LYS A 259 33.74 -44.60 22.79
N LYS A 260 34.35 -43.73 23.59
CA LYS A 260 33.81 -42.42 23.93
C LYS A 260 33.86 -41.44 22.75
N LEU A 261 32.88 -40.51 22.65
CA LEU A 261 32.92 -39.41 21.74
C LEU A 261 34.15 -38.53 21.97
N THR A 262 34.68 -37.98 20.89
CA THR A 262 35.97 -37.24 20.87
C THR A 262 35.75 -35.76 20.50
N GLN A 263 36.82 -34.98 20.63
CA GLN A 263 36.80 -33.58 20.20
C GLN A 263 36.70 -33.45 18.69
N GLU A 264 37.23 -34.43 17.92
CA GLU A 264 37.06 -34.49 16.46
C GLU A 264 35.60 -34.68 16.07
N ASP A 265 34.87 -35.55 16.82
CA ASP A 265 33.45 -35.76 16.62
C ASP A 265 32.65 -34.45 16.83
N LEU A 266 33.03 -33.66 17.85
CA LEU A 266 32.42 -32.33 18.08
C LEU A 266 32.63 -31.41 16.88
N HIS A 267 33.83 -31.34 16.30
CA HIS A 267 34.10 -30.53 15.11
C HIS A 267 33.29 -30.99 13.91
N LEU A 268 33.11 -32.29 13.73
CA LEU A 268 32.24 -32.83 12.67
C LEU A 268 30.78 -32.43 12.89
N VAL A 269 30.26 -32.53 14.09
CA VAL A 269 28.91 -32.12 14.45
C VAL A 269 28.70 -30.60 14.20
N GLN A 270 29.69 -29.78 14.53
CA GLN A 270 29.67 -28.35 14.22
C GLN A 270 29.57 -28.10 12.72
N GLY A 271 30.30 -28.86 11.89
CA GLY A 271 30.24 -28.81 10.44
C GLY A 271 28.83 -29.12 9.94
N PHE A 272 28.22 -30.21 10.41
CA PHE A 272 26.84 -30.55 10.05
C PHE A 272 25.80 -29.53 10.56
N SER A 273 26.00 -29.00 11.76
CA SER A 273 25.14 -27.93 12.32
C SER A 273 25.17 -26.68 11.47
N SER A 274 26.36 -26.30 10.99
CA SER A 274 26.49 -25.16 10.05
C SER A 274 25.78 -25.40 8.73
N GLN A 275 25.84 -26.64 8.19
CA GLN A 275 25.09 -27.02 6.97
C GLN A 275 23.58 -26.91 7.16
N ILE A 276 23.04 -27.37 8.30
CA ILE A 276 21.62 -27.20 8.63
C ILE A 276 21.25 -25.71 8.66
N GLY A 277 22.10 -24.89 9.29
CA GLY A 277 21.91 -23.45 9.35
C GLY A 277 21.79 -22.81 7.95
N ILE A 278 22.69 -23.15 7.05
CA ILE A 278 22.67 -22.69 5.65
C ILE A 278 21.40 -23.20 4.92
N ALA A 279 21.06 -24.48 5.08
CA ALA A 279 19.91 -25.09 4.45
C ALA A 279 18.59 -24.45 4.93
N LEU A 280 18.45 -24.20 6.23
CA LEU A 280 17.31 -23.49 6.82
C LEU A 280 17.16 -22.08 6.26
N LYS A 281 18.27 -21.34 6.19
CA LYS A 281 18.28 -19.98 5.61
C LYS A 281 17.83 -20.02 4.16
N ASN A 282 18.37 -20.93 3.37
CA ASN A 282 18.00 -21.07 1.96
C ASN A 282 16.52 -21.44 1.77
N ALA A 283 16.00 -22.38 2.55
CA ALA A 283 14.59 -22.79 2.50
C ALA A 283 13.64 -21.63 2.87
N ARG A 284 13.99 -20.82 3.90
CA ARG A 284 13.24 -19.61 4.26
C ARG A 284 13.26 -18.58 3.15
N LEU A 285 14.44 -18.24 2.63
CA LEU A 285 14.60 -17.29 1.54
C LEU A 285 13.81 -17.72 0.32
N PHE A 286 13.87 -19.00 -0.05
CA PHE A 286 13.10 -19.54 -1.17
C PHE A 286 11.58 -19.40 -0.96
N THR A 287 11.10 -19.69 0.25
CA THR A 287 9.69 -19.55 0.60
C THR A 287 9.24 -18.10 0.53
N ASP A 288 10.06 -17.16 1.00
CA ASP A 288 9.77 -15.72 0.98
C ASP A 288 9.79 -15.18 -0.45
N ILE A 289 10.78 -15.57 -1.26
CA ILE A 289 10.84 -15.22 -2.69
C ILE A 289 9.62 -15.77 -3.43
N LYS A 290 9.23 -17.02 -3.16
CA LYS A 290 8.04 -17.61 -3.76
C LYS A 290 6.75 -16.85 -3.41
N LYS A 291 6.60 -16.46 -2.14
CA LYS A 291 5.47 -15.62 -1.70
C LYS A 291 5.48 -14.25 -2.39
N GLN A 292 6.64 -13.59 -2.44
CA GLN A 292 6.77 -12.29 -3.12
C GLN A 292 6.48 -12.39 -4.62
N ASN A 293 7.00 -13.41 -5.29
CA ASN A 293 6.72 -13.65 -6.69
C ASN A 293 5.22 -13.89 -6.96
N GLN A 294 4.55 -14.65 -6.09
CA GLN A 294 3.10 -14.86 -6.19
C GLN A 294 2.32 -13.55 -6.03
N LEU A 295 2.73 -12.67 -5.12
CA LEU A 295 2.15 -11.34 -4.94
C LEU A 295 2.37 -10.45 -6.17
N LEU A 296 3.60 -10.47 -6.73
CA LEU A 296 3.92 -9.71 -7.94
C LEU A 296 3.10 -10.19 -9.15
N LEU A 297 2.99 -11.50 -9.36
CA LEU A 297 2.18 -12.06 -10.45
C LEU A 297 0.70 -11.66 -10.32
N LYS A 298 0.15 -11.71 -9.11
CA LYS A 298 -1.23 -11.25 -8.87
C LYS A 298 -1.38 -9.75 -9.10
N ARG A 299 -0.40 -8.95 -8.71
CA ARG A 299 -0.37 -7.51 -8.99
C ARG A 299 -0.38 -7.23 -10.49
N ASP A 300 0.47 -7.92 -11.25
CA ASP A 300 0.56 -7.77 -12.70
C ASP A 300 -0.72 -8.20 -13.41
N ASP A 301 -1.37 -9.28 -12.95
CA ASP A 301 -2.66 -9.73 -13.47
C ASP A 301 -3.76 -8.69 -13.22
N ILE A 302 -3.84 -8.14 -12.02
CA ILE A 302 -4.77 -7.06 -11.67
C ILE A 302 -4.51 -5.84 -12.57
N HIS A 303 -3.25 -5.41 -12.68
CA HIS A 303 -2.86 -4.25 -13.49
C HIS A 303 -3.23 -4.45 -14.96
N SER A 304 -2.85 -5.58 -15.56
CA SER A 304 -3.13 -5.88 -16.97
C SER A 304 -4.64 -5.97 -17.25
N THR A 305 -5.39 -6.59 -16.35
CA THR A 305 -6.85 -6.70 -16.46
C THR A 305 -7.51 -5.31 -16.47
N LEU A 306 -7.20 -4.46 -15.50
CA LEU A 306 -7.78 -3.12 -15.37
C LEU A 306 -7.34 -2.19 -16.51
N THR A 307 -6.06 -2.25 -16.90
CA THR A 307 -5.52 -1.43 -18.00
C THR A 307 -6.13 -1.83 -19.33
N ASN A 308 -6.32 -3.11 -19.60
CA ASN A 308 -6.98 -3.59 -20.82
C ASN A 308 -8.43 -3.09 -20.93
N LEU A 309 -9.16 -3.01 -19.81
CA LEU A 309 -10.51 -2.42 -19.81
C LEU A 309 -10.49 -0.95 -20.22
N SER A 310 -9.49 -0.18 -19.77
CA SER A 310 -9.30 1.21 -20.14
C SER A 310 -8.89 1.39 -21.61
N LEU A 311 -7.96 0.56 -22.10
CA LEU A 311 -7.54 0.60 -23.51
C LEU A 311 -8.68 0.26 -24.46
N GLN A 312 -9.60 -0.62 -24.06
CA GLN A 312 -10.79 -0.96 -24.83
C GLN A 312 -11.92 0.08 -24.71
N ASN A 313 -11.69 1.20 -24.03
CA ASN A 313 -12.69 2.26 -23.76
C ASN A 313 -13.99 1.72 -23.14
N MET A 314 -13.88 0.75 -22.25
CA MET A 314 -15.03 0.11 -21.63
C MET A 314 -15.73 0.97 -20.57
N GLY A 315 -15.11 2.07 -20.18
CA GLY A 315 -15.62 3.08 -19.25
C GLY A 315 -15.59 2.68 -17.79
N ALA A 316 -15.70 3.68 -16.92
CA ALA A 316 -15.59 3.51 -15.45
C ALA A 316 -16.53 2.43 -14.87
N LYS A 317 -17.72 2.25 -15.46
CA LYS A 317 -18.72 1.26 -14.98
C LYS A 317 -18.20 -0.18 -15.04
N LYS A 318 -17.45 -0.55 -16.09
CA LYS A 318 -16.85 -1.89 -16.20
C LYS A 318 -15.65 -2.06 -15.27
N VAL A 319 -14.82 -1.01 -15.16
CA VAL A 319 -13.68 -1.01 -14.23
C VAL A 319 -14.16 -1.24 -12.79
N ILE A 320 -15.20 -0.54 -12.35
CA ILE A 320 -15.77 -0.68 -11.01
C ILE A 320 -16.33 -2.08 -10.77
N ARG A 321 -17.00 -2.65 -11.79
CA ARG A 321 -17.53 -4.03 -11.69
C ARG A 321 -16.39 -5.04 -11.52
N GLU A 322 -15.31 -4.86 -12.26
CA GLU A 322 -14.15 -5.75 -12.18
C GLU A 322 -13.41 -5.60 -10.85
N LEU A 323 -13.22 -4.38 -10.37
CA LEU A 323 -12.69 -4.12 -9.02
C LEU A 323 -13.54 -4.80 -7.94
N THR A 324 -14.87 -4.69 -8.04
CA THR A 324 -15.79 -5.38 -7.11
C THR A 324 -15.59 -6.88 -7.14
N ARG A 325 -15.33 -7.47 -8.32
CA ARG A 325 -15.07 -8.90 -8.49
C ARG A 325 -13.73 -9.31 -7.86
N ILE A 326 -12.68 -8.51 -8.08
CA ILE A 326 -11.32 -8.78 -7.57
C ILE A 326 -11.29 -8.70 -6.05
N ILE A 327 -11.88 -7.65 -5.47
CA ILE A 327 -11.85 -7.40 -4.02
C ILE A 327 -12.85 -8.29 -3.28
N GLY A 328 -13.91 -8.77 -3.96
CA GLY A 328 -14.96 -9.60 -3.35
C GLY A 328 -15.87 -8.86 -2.37
N GLN A 329 -15.68 -7.55 -2.18
CA GLN A 329 -16.47 -6.71 -1.29
C GLN A 329 -17.37 -5.74 -2.06
N LYS A 330 -18.39 -5.21 -1.39
CA LYS A 330 -19.32 -4.26 -1.99
C LYS A 330 -18.65 -2.90 -2.17
N LEU A 331 -18.44 -2.49 -3.41
CA LEU A 331 -17.80 -1.26 -3.80
C LEU A 331 -18.83 -0.31 -4.42
N LEU A 332 -18.79 0.96 -4.00
CA LEU A 332 -19.59 2.05 -4.56
C LEU A 332 -18.64 3.14 -5.06
N PHE A 333 -18.73 3.47 -6.33
CA PHE A 333 -18.08 4.65 -6.87
C PHE A 333 -19.05 5.84 -6.82
N VAL A 334 -18.57 6.96 -6.35
CA VAL A 334 -19.30 8.24 -6.30
C VAL A 334 -18.62 9.23 -7.23
N ASP A 335 -19.32 9.61 -8.29
CA ASP A 335 -18.94 10.70 -9.20
C ASP A 335 -19.30 12.03 -8.53
N LEU A 336 -18.30 12.80 -8.12
CA LEU A 336 -18.49 14.10 -7.45
C LEU A 336 -18.64 15.27 -8.44
N ILE A 337 -18.44 15.03 -9.74
CA ILE A 337 -18.65 16.02 -10.79
C ILE A 337 -20.12 16.00 -11.23
N GLU A 338 -20.62 14.81 -11.59
CA GLU A 338 -22.00 14.65 -12.07
C GLU A 338 -23.02 14.35 -10.95
N ASN A 339 -22.56 14.22 -9.69
CA ASN A 339 -23.38 13.80 -8.54
C ASN A 339 -24.11 12.48 -8.80
N GLY A 340 -23.37 11.50 -9.33
CA GLY A 340 -23.84 10.18 -9.67
C GLY A 340 -23.18 9.08 -8.86
N CYS A 341 -23.76 7.88 -8.89
CA CYS A 341 -23.20 6.69 -8.26
C CYS A 341 -23.13 5.52 -9.23
N ILE A 342 -22.13 4.66 -9.10
CA ILE A 342 -22.04 3.40 -9.81
C ILE A 342 -21.88 2.28 -8.78
N PRO A 343 -22.80 1.31 -8.69
CA PRO A 343 -24.00 1.10 -9.52
C PRO A 343 -25.11 2.14 -9.28
N GLU A 344 -25.75 2.58 -10.34
CA GLU A 344 -26.75 3.67 -10.36
C GLU A 344 -27.98 3.44 -9.43
N LYS A 345 -28.33 2.19 -9.16
CA LYS A 345 -29.44 1.83 -8.27
C LYS A 345 -29.10 1.92 -6.79
N ARG A 346 -27.84 2.12 -6.44
CA ARG A 346 -27.38 2.16 -5.06
C ARG A 346 -27.39 3.61 -4.58
N LYS A 347 -28.09 3.86 -3.50
CA LYS A 347 -28.08 5.17 -2.83
C LYS A 347 -26.77 5.30 -2.03
N LEU A 348 -26.30 6.54 -1.84
CA LEU A 348 -25.25 6.82 -0.88
C LEU A 348 -25.62 6.24 0.49
N PRO A 349 -24.65 5.70 1.25
CA PRO A 349 -24.89 5.31 2.63
C PRO A 349 -25.57 6.44 3.39
N TYR A 350 -26.50 6.12 4.28
CA TYR A 350 -27.46 7.05 4.92
C TYR A 350 -26.85 8.31 5.57
N HIS A 351 -25.54 8.33 5.79
CA HIS A 351 -24.81 9.39 6.48
C HIS A 351 -24.01 10.32 5.56
N TYR A 352 -24.03 10.11 4.25
CA TYR A 352 -23.24 10.91 3.31
C TYR A 352 -24.10 11.62 2.28
N SER A 353 -23.92 12.93 2.17
CA SER A 353 -24.25 13.69 0.98
C SER A 353 -23.01 13.82 0.07
N TYR A 354 -23.21 14.15 -1.20
CA TYR A 354 -22.09 14.44 -2.13
C TYR A 354 -21.16 15.54 -1.58
N ARG A 355 -21.74 16.51 -0.88
CA ARG A 355 -21.03 17.63 -0.23
C ARG A 355 -20.16 17.17 0.93
N GLU A 356 -20.69 16.31 1.80
CA GLU A 356 -19.91 15.76 2.92
C GLU A 356 -18.75 14.94 2.44
N LEU A 357 -18.95 14.09 1.43
CA LEU A 357 -17.87 13.34 0.79
C LEU A 357 -16.80 14.27 0.21
N TYR A 358 -17.23 15.32 -0.50
CA TYR A 358 -16.29 16.31 -1.05
C TYR A 358 -15.48 17.00 0.05
N ARG A 359 -16.12 17.41 1.17
CA ARG A 359 -15.43 18.01 2.32
C ARG A 359 -14.47 17.03 2.99
N VAL A 360 -14.89 15.78 3.20
CA VAL A 360 -14.03 14.74 3.77
C VAL A 360 -12.78 14.56 2.91
N ILE A 361 -12.95 14.47 1.59
CA ILE A 361 -11.85 14.27 0.66
C ILE A 361 -10.92 15.50 0.61
N THR A 362 -11.48 16.72 0.59
CA THR A 362 -10.70 17.96 0.60
C THR A 362 -9.93 18.15 1.90
N SER A 363 -10.42 17.60 3.01
CA SER A 363 -9.71 17.64 4.31
C SER A 363 -8.61 16.58 4.45
N MET A 364 -8.47 15.67 3.48
CA MET A 364 -7.41 14.66 3.47
C MET A 364 -6.13 15.26 2.88
N GLU A 365 -5.01 15.04 3.53
CA GLU A 365 -3.70 15.39 2.99
C GLU A 365 -3.38 14.55 1.74
N ASP A 366 -2.62 15.09 0.80
CA ASP A 366 -2.41 14.47 -0.52
C ASP A 366 -1.72 13.10 -0.49
N HIS A 367 -0.97 12.82 0.56
CA HIS A 367 -0.30 11.53 0.75
C HIS A 367 -1.19 10.44 1.38
N ILE A 368 -2.41 10.79 1.83
CA ILE A 368 -3.35 9.83 2.43
C ILE A 368 -4.15 9.16 1.32
N LEU A 369 -3.87 7.88 1.08
CA LEU A 369 -4.52 7.08 0.06
C LEU A 369 -6.00 6.77 0.38
N TYR A 370 -6.35 6.63 1.65
CA TYR A 370 -7.73 6.34 2.08
C TYR A 370 -8.00 6.80 3.51
N LYS A 371 -9.28 6.95 3.86
CA LYS A 371 -9.73 7.27 5.21
C LYS A 371 -10.78 6.26 5.67
N MET A 372 -10.55 5.67 6.84
CA MET A 372 -11.56 4.86 7.50
C MET A 372 -12.50 5.74 8.32
N ILE A 373 -13.81 5.57 8.13
CA ILE A 373 -14.82 6.28 8.89
C ILE A 373 -15.75 5.24 9.53
N GLN A 374 -15.81 5.23 10.84
CA GLN A 374 -16.76 4.41 11.59
C GLN A 374 -18.09 5.16 11.74
N SER A 375 -19.19 4.51 11.35
CA SER A 375 -20.53 5.01 11.53
C SER A 375 -21.41 3.91 12.16
N GLY A 376 -21.54 3.94 13.48
CA GLY A 376 -22.23 2.89 14.23
C GLY A 376 -21.49 1.54 14.17
N GLN A 377 -22.17 0.50 13.68
CA GLN A 377 -21.60 -0.84 13.53
C GLN A 377 -20.90 -1.05 12.16
N ASP A 378 -21.04 -0.12 11.22
CA ASP A 378 -20.48 -0.22 9.89
C ASP A 378 -19.24 0.69 9.76
N ALA A 379 -18.18 0.13 9.17
CA ALA A 379 -16.99 0.87 8.81
C ALA A 379 -16.94 1.07 7.29
N HIS A 380 -16.67 2.30 6.88
CA HIS A 380 -16.53 2.67 5.49
C HIS A 380 -15.10 3.11 5.20
N CYS A 381 -14.49 2.54 4.17
CA CYS A 381 -13.20 2.96 3.67
C CYS A 381 -13.43 3.85 2.43
N ILE A 382 -12.98 5.09 2.49
CA ILE A 382 -13.13 6.07 1.42
C ILE A 382 -11.79 6.27 0.74
N TYR A 383 -11.72 5.93 -0.56
CA TYR A 383 -10.59 6.17 -1.46
C TYR A 383 -10.91 7.32 -2.39
N PRO A 384 -10.26 8.47 -2.26
CA PRO A 384 -10.45 9.58 -3.18
C PRO A 384 -9.88 9.26 -4.56
N ILE A 385 -10.52 9.72 -5.63
CA ILE A 385 -10.00 9.69 -6.99
C ILE A 385 -9.68 11.11 -7.40
N ARG A 386 -8.39 11.39 -7.53
CA ARG A 386 -7.86 12.73 -7.82
C ARG A 386 -6.94 12.70 -9.05
N THR A 387 -6.84 13.83 -9.73
CA THR A 387 -5.84 14.10 -10.77
C THR A 387 -5.30 15.49 -10.54
N GLY A 388 -4.06 15.62 -10.06
CA GLY A 388 -3.56 16.87 -9.53
C GLY A 388 -4.48 17.39 -8.42
N ASN A 389 -4.87 18.66 -8.48
CA ASN A 389 -5.77 19.28 -7.50
C ASN A 389 -7.26 18.99 -7.75
N LEU A 390 -7.59 18.29 -8.85
CA LEU A 390 -8.96 18.01 -9.24
C LEU A 390 -9.48 16.73 -8.57
N ILE A 391 -10.56 16.84 -7.78
CA ILE A 391 -11.28 15.71 -7.19
C ILE A 391 -12.35 15.25 -8.16
N LEU A 392 -12.17 14.06 -8.74
CA LEU A 392 -13.11 13.48 -9.70
C LEU A 392 -14.23 12.69 -9.00
N GLY A 393 -13.90 12.02 -7.92
CA GLY A 393 -14.85 11.17 -7.20
C GLY A 393 -14.20 10.41 -6.05
N CYS A 394 -14.87 9.38 -5.57
CA CYS A 394 -14.31 8.45 -4.58
C CYS A 394 -14.89 7.04 -4.71
N LEU A 395 -14.12 6.07 -4.23
CA LEU A 395 -14.60 4.72 -3.98
C LEU A 395 -14.95 4.59 -2.50
N ILE A 396 -16.13 4.03 -2.21
CA ILE A 396 -16.56 3.70 -0.86
C ILE A 396 -16.68 2.18 -0.77
N ILE A 397 -15.99 1.59 0.21
CA ILE A 397 -16.01 0.16 0.50
C ILE A 397 -16.69 -0.04 1.85
N GLU A 398 -17.75 -0.83 1.88
CA GLU A 398 -18.37 -1.30 3.11
C GLU A 398 -17.64 -2.55 3.59
N THR A 399 -16.82 -2.44 4.62
CA THR A 399 -16.06 -3.57 5.15
C THR A 399 -16.21 -3.67 6.66
N LYS A 400 -16.30 -4.92 7.16
CA LYS A 400 -16.24 -5.25 8.59
C LYS A 400 -14.86 -5.78 8.98
N GLU A 401 -14.03 -6.12 8.01
CA GLU A 401 -12.70 -6.69 8.18
C GLU A 401 -11.63 -5.76 7.61
N GLN A 402 -10.40 -5.91 8.07
CA GLN A 402 -9.28 -5.21 7.47
C GLN A 402 -9.05 -5.71 6.05
N LEU A 403 -8.80 -4.77 5.13
CA LEU A 403 -8.47 -5.07 3.75
C LEU A 403 -7.14 -5.82 3.67
N SER A 404 -7.09 -6.85 2.85
CA SER A 404 -5.85 -7.59 2.59
C SER A 404 -4.84 -6.75 1.79
N GLN A 405 -3.58 -7.16 1.77
CA GLN A 405 -2.54 -6.51 0.97
C GLN A 405 -2.88 -6.51 -0.53
N LEU A 406 -3.55 -7.56 -1.02
CA LEU A 406 -4.00 -7.64 -2.41
C LEU A 406 -5.15 -6.69 -2.71
N ASP A 407 -6.08 -6.47 -1.75
CA ASP A 407 -7.16 -5.50 -1.91
C ASP A 407 -6.61 -4.08 -2.01
N HIS A 408 -5.61 -3.74 -1.20
CA HIS A 408 -4.93 -2.45 -1.29
C HIS A 408 -4.26 -2.26 -2.66
N ILE A 409 -3.57 -3.27 -3.17
CA ILE A 409 -2.97 -3.24 -4.52
C ILE A 409 -4.05 -3.05 -5.59
N ALA A 410 -5.16 -3.79 -5.50
CA ALA A 410 -6.26 -3.67 -6.46
C ALA A 410 -6.89 -2.27 -6.44
N LEU A 411 -7.07 -1.68 -5.26
CA LEU A 411 -7.60 -0.33 -5.10
C LEU A 411 -6.66 0.74 -5.64
N GLU A 412 -5.37 0.63 -5.39
CA GLU A 412 -4.34 1.54 -5.90
C GLU A 412 -4.28 1.52 -7.44
N GLN A 413 -4.29 0.33 -8.04
CA GLN A 413 -4.33 0.18 -9.49
C GLN A 413 -5.66 0.65 -10.06
N GLY A 414 -6.76 0.27 -9.42
CA GLY A 414 -8.11 0.69 -9.79
C GLY A 414 -8.31 2.20 -9.72
N HIS A 415 -7.77 2.86 -8.72
CA HIS A 415 -7.74 4.31 -8.59
C HIS A 415 -7.11 4.96 -9.83
N SER A 416 -5.91 4.53 -10.22
CA SER A 416 -5.18 5.09 -11.36
C SER A 416 -5.94 4.90 -12.68
N VAL A 417 -6.49 3.70 -12.89
CA VAL A 417 -7.27 3.39 -14.10
C VAL A 417 -8.61 4.15 -14.12
N LEU A 418 -9.30 4.26 -12.99
CA LEU A 418 -10.54 5.03 -12.89
C LEU A 418 -10.29 6.52 -13.10
N ALA A 419 -9.23 7.08 -12.51
CA ALA A 419 -8.84 8.47 -12.74
C ALA A 419 -8.63 8.74 -14.24
N LEU A 420 -7.89 7.85 -14.93
CA LEU A 420 -7.69 7.96 -16.37
C LEU A 420 -8.99 7.90 -17.17
N GLU A 421 -9.90 6.97 -16.85
CA GLU A 421 -11.21 6.86 -17.51
C GLU A 421 -12.10 8.09 -17.28
N LEU A 422 -12.07 8.65 -16.07
CA LEU A 422 -12.82 9.85 -15.74
C LEU A 422 -12.25 11.08 -16.44
N VAL A 423 -10.93 11.22 -16.51
CA VAL A 423 -10.26 12.29 -17.26
C VAL A 423 -10.55 12.19 -18.74
N LYS A 424 -10.50 10.99 -19.34
CA LYS A 424 -10.91 10.80 -20.75
C LYS A 424 -12.34 11.26 -20.98
N LYS A 425 -13.27 10.85 -20.09
CA LYS A 425 -14.66 11.27 -20.16
C LYS A 425 -14.77 12.78 -20.06
N GLN A 426 -14.06 13.41 -19.13
CA GLN A 426 -14.06 14.86 -18.94
C GLN A 426 -13.50 15.59 -20.16
N ASN A 427 -12.35 15.18 -20.68
CA ASN A 427 -11.75 15.76 -21.88
C ASN A 427 -12.69 15.70 -23.09
N LEU A 428 -13.41 14.59 -23.26
CA LEU A 428 -14.42 14.48 -24.32
C LEU A 428 -15.58 15.47 -24.11
N VAL A 429 -16.02 15.62 -22.86
CA VAL A 429 -17.10 16.56 -22.50
C VAL A 429 -16.61 18.00 -22.68
N GLU A 430 -15.41 18.33 -22.27
CA GLU A 430 -14.79 19.65 -22.47
C GLU A 430 -14.63 19.99 -23.94
N PHE A 431 -14.12 19.05 -24.74
CA PHE A 431 -14.03 19.22 -26.19
C PHE A 431 -15.40 19.47 -26.84
N TYR A 432 -16.40 18.72 -26.38
CA TYR A 432 -17.78 18.92 -26.85
C TYR A 432 -18.31 20.32 -26.47
N TYR A 433 -18.08 20.76 -25.22
CA TYR A 433 -18.53 22.10 -24.80
C TYR A 433 -17.72 23.20 -25.46
N LYS A 434 -16.43 23.05 -25.66
CA LYS A 434 -15.60 24.00 -26.41
C LYS A 434 -16.10 24.17 -27.83
N ASN A 435 -16.33 23.10 -28.56
CA ASN A 435 -16.88 23.15 -29.92
C ASN A 435 -18.26 23.80 -29.94
N ARG A 436 -19.14 23.44 -28.98
CA ARG A 436 -20.46 24.07 -28.87
C ARG A 436 -20.38 25.55 -28.55
N ARG A 437 -19.44 25.97 -27.74
CA ARG A 437 -19.18 27.38 -27.43
C ARG A 437 -18.73 28.13 -28.68
N GLU A 438 -17.75 27.61 -29.38
CA GLU A 438 -17.24 28.21 -30.62
C GLU A 438 -18.37 28.39 -31.65
N LEU A 439 -19.11 27.34 -31.94
CA LEU A 439 -20.27 27.42 -32.85
C LEU A 439 -21.36 28.41 -32.40
N TYR A 440 -21.60 28.50 -31.08
CA TYR A 440 -22.56 29.44 -30.53
C TYR A 440 -22.10 30.90 -30.69
N PHE A 441 -20.82 31.20 -30.43
CA PHE A 441 -20.30 32.55 -30.60
C PHE A 441 -20.19 32.93 -32.10
N GLU A 442 -19.83 32.02 -32.97
CA GLU A 442 -19.89 32.21 -34.41
C GLU A 442 -21.30 32.51 -34.87
N LEU A 443 -22.30 31.79 -34.34
CA LEU A 443 -23.72 32.04 -34.65
C LEU A 443 -24.14 33.46 -34.25
N ILE A 444 -23.85 33.93 -33.05
CA ILE A 444 -24.27 35.26 -32.57
C ILE A 444 -23.46 36.40 -33.17
N GLN A 445 -22.24 36.14 -33.70
CA GLN A 445 -21.41 37.15 -34.36
C GLN A 445 -21.62 37.24 -35.88
N SER A 446 -22.30 36.25 -36.45
CA SER A 446 -22.55 36.17 -37.89
C SER A 446 -23.48 37.26 -38.35
N LYS A 447 -23.02 38.08 -39.29
CA LYS A 447 -23.83 39.12 -39.95
C LYS A 447 -24.58 38.60 -41.16
N ASP A 448 -24.22 37.42 -41.69
CA ASP A 448 -24.88 36.81 -42.85
C ASP A 448 -25.89 35.77 -42.36
N SER A 449 -27.13 35.92 -42.82
CA SER A 449 -28.23 35.03 -42.50
C SER A 449 -27.99 33.58 -42.95
N THR A 450 -27.25 33.37 -44.03
CA THR A 450 -26.92 32.02 -44.52
C THR A 450 -25.90 31.33 -43.67
N GLU A 451 -24.88 32.04 -43.23
CA GLU A 451 -23.86 31.53 -42.30
C GLU A 451 -24.49 31.24 -40.92
N ALA A 452 -25.30 32.16 -40.40
CA ALA A 452 -26.03 31.96 -39.14
C ALA A 452 -26.91 30.70 -39.18
N LEU A 453 -27.58 30.45 -40.30
CA LEU A 453 -28.45 29.28 -40.49
C LEU A 453 -27.62 27.98 -40.53
N GLN A 454 -26.45 28.00 -41.17
CA GLN A 454 -25.55 26.85 -41.19
C GLN A 454 -25.06 26.51 -39.77
N LYS A 455 -24.55 27.49 -39.00
CA LYS A 455 -24.10 27.30 -37.63
C LYS A 455 -25.22 26.83 -36.69
N ALA A 456 -26.42 27.38 -36.87
CA ALA A 456 -27.60 26.93 -36.15
C ALA A 456 -27.94 25.47 -36.46
N THR A 457 -27.79 25.04 -37.71
CA THR A 457 -28.02 23.64 -38.11
C THR A 457 -27.00 22.72 -37.48
N GLU A 458 -25.71 23.10 -37.44
CA GLU A 458 -24.63 22.37 -36.75
C GLU A 458 -24.89 22.26 -35.24
N LEU A 459 -25.47 23.28 -34.60
CA LEU A 459 -25.94 23.26 -33.22
C LEU A 459 -27.26 22.49 -33.04
N GLY A 460 -27.88 22.02 -34.10
CA GLY A 460 -29.19 21.33 -34.07
C GLY A 460 -30.37 22.26 -33.75
N ILE A 461 -30.25 23.58 -34.03
CA ILE A 461 -31.26 24.57 -33.74
C ILE A 461 -32.31 24.55 -34.88
N LYS A 462 -33.60 24.48 -34.53
CA LYS A 462 -34.69 24.55 -35.48
C LYS A 462 -35.11 26.02 -35.69
N GLU A 463 -35.26 26.43 -36.93
CA GLU A 463 -35.45 27.82 -37.34
C GLU A 463 -36.67 28.50 -36.69
N ASN A 464 -37.77 27.81 -36.55
CA ASN A 464 -39.05 28.34 -36.08
C ASN A 464 -39.32 28.00 -34.60
N ALA A 465 -38.41 28.29 -33.70
CA ALA A 465 -38.59 28.10 -32.26
C ALA A 465 -38.37 29.41 -31.49
N GLU A 466 -38.91 29.48 -30.30
CA GLU A 466 -38.66 30.59 -29.39
C GLU A 466 -37.42 30.27 -28.52
N PHE A 467 -36.55 31.26 -28.40
CA PHE A 467 -35.29 31.12 -27.68
C PHE A 467 -35.15 32.17 -26.58
N VAL A 468 -34.48 31.79 -25.51
CA VAL A 468 -34.02 32.69 -24.46
C VAL A 468 -32.65 32.26 -23.97
N THR A 469 -31.75 33.22 -23.81
CA THR A 469 -30.43 33.00 -23.25
C THR A 469 -30.43 33.35 -21.76
N ALA A 470 -29.82 32.47 -20.93
CA ALA A 470 -29.53 32.75 -19.54
C ALA A 470 -28.04 32.52 -19.31
N ILE A 471 -27.41 33.41 -18.52
CA ILE A 471 -26.01 33.38 -18.22
C ILE A 471 -25.84 33.45 -16.70
N PHE A 472 -25.09 32.51 -16.15
CA PHE A 472 -24.78 32.47 -14.73
C PHE A 472 -23.29 32.78 -14.50
N GLN A 473 -22.95 33.48 -13.40
CA GLN A 473 -21.59 33.83 -13.06
C GLN A 473 -21.35 33.73 -11.56
N TYR A 474 -20.18 33.19 -11.19
CA TYR A 474 -19.69 33.30 -9.83
C TYR A 474 -19.09 34.69 -9.58
N MET A 475 -19.46 35.32 -8.45
CA MET A 475 -19.15 36.73 -8.19
C MET A 475 -17.78 36.94 -7.59
N ASP A 476 -17.38 36.14 -6.58
CA ASP A 476 -16.08 36.27 -5.92
C ASP A 476 -15.11 35.19 -6.41
N TYR A 477 -14.12 35.59 -7.19
CA TYR A 477 -13.15 34.73 -7.79
C TYR A 477 -11.72 35.04 -7.35
N HIS A 478 -11.12 34.12 -6.59
CA HIS A 478 -9.70 34.15 -6.25
C HIS A 478 -9.11 32.73 -6.36
N GLY A 479 -8.65 32.32 -7.54
CA GLY A 479 -7.92 31.06 -7.79
C GLY A 479 -8.44 30.24 -8.97
N GLU A 480 -7.55 29.92 -9.91
CA GLU A 480 -7.93 29.36 -11.23
C GLU A 480 -8.37 27.90 -11.24
N GLU A 481 -7.75 27.01 -10.48
CA GLU A 481 -7.95 25.56 -10.68
C GLU A 481 -9.25 24.96 -10.12
N ALA A 482 -9.86 25.57 -9.12
CA ALA A 482 -11.09 25.02 -8.53
C ALA A 482 -12.37 25.44 -9.29
N LEU A 483 -12.29 26.51 -10.12
CA LEU A 483 -13.46 27.10 -10.74
C LEU A 483 -14.05 26.24 -11.84
N ASP A 484 -13.22 25.63 -12.67
CA ASP A 484 -13.68 24.75 -13.74
C ASP A 484 -14.54 23.61 -13.19
N THR A 485 -14.16 23.04 -12.06
CA THR A 485 -14.98 22.01 -11.39
C THR A 485 -16.36 22.54 -10.99
N TYR A 486 -16.45 23.76 -10.46
CA TYR A 486 -17.73 24.35 -10.06
C TYR A 486 -18.60 24.68 -11.25
N ILE A 487 -18.03 25.21 -12.32
CA ILE A 487 -18.75 25.47 -13.57
C ILE A 487 -19.25 24.15 -14.19
N HIS A 488 -18.43 23.11 -14.25
CA HIS A 488 -18.84 21.79 -14.74
C HIS A 488 -20.00 21.21 -13.92
N ARG A 489 -19.93 21.30 -12.59
CA ARG A 489 -21.02 20.87 -11.70
C ARG A 489 -22.29 21.68 -11.93
N LEU A 490 -22.18 23.00 -12.10
CA LEU A 490 -23.31 23.89 -12.39
C LEU A 490 -23.96 23.50 -13.73
N VAL A 491 -23.15 23.32 -14.78
CA VAL A 491 -23.59 22.88 -16.10
C VAL A 491 -24.33 21.54 -16.05
N ALA A 492 -23.76 20.57 -15.30
CA ALA A 492 -24.38 19.26 -15.09
C ALA A 492 -25.73 19.36 -14.38
N GLN A 493 -25.83 20.21 -13.35
CA GLN A 493 -27.09 20.44 -12.62
C GLN A 493 -28.13 21.13 -13.47
N LEU A 494 -27.76 22.19 -14.19
CA LEU A 494 -28.63 22.88 -15.12
C LEU A 494 -29.15 21.92 -16.19
N LYS A 495 -28.30 21.08 -16.76
CA LYS A 495 -28.65 20.04 -17.73
C LYS A 495 -29.66 19.04 -17.18
N LYS A 496 -29.51 18.63 -15.95
CA LYS A 496 -30.42 17.70 -15.25
C LYS A 496 -31.81 18.31 -15.06
N GLU A 497 -31.87 19.55 -14.58
CA GLU A 497 -33.15 20.23 -14.25
C GLU A 497 -33.92 20.73 -15.49
N LEU A 498 -33.19 21.06 -16.57
CA LEU A 498 -33.75 21.74 -17.76
C LEU A 498 -33.60 20.90 -19.02
N SER A 499 -33.32 19.61 -18.94
CA SER A 499 -32.99 18.70 -20.07
C SER A 499 -33.93 18.84 -21.27
N THR A 500 -35.23 19.11 -21.03
CA THR A 500 -36.28 19.24 -22.08
C THR A 500 -36.24 20.58 -22.81
N TYR A 501 -35.62 21.60 -22.22
CA TYR A 501 -35.59 22.97 -22.76
C TYR A 501 -34.22 23.37 -23.31
N ILE A 502 -33.15 22.67 -22.95
CA ILE A 502 -31.80 23.03 -23.37
C ILE A 502 -31.60 22.77 -24.84
N GLN A 503 -31.22 23.80 -25.57
CA GLN A 503 -30.73 23.71 -26.94
C GLN A 503 -29.21 23.59 -26.97
N THR A 504 -28.50 24.45 -26.23
CA THR A 504 -27.06 24.32 -25.97
C THR A 504 -26.73 24.87 -24.60
N ILE A 505 -25.65 24.33 -24.00
CA ILE A 505 -25.11 24.77 -22.71
C ILE A 505 -23.63 24.54 -22.72
N PHE A 506 -22.86 25.49 -22.18
CA PHE A 506 -21.42 25.39 -22.01
C PHE A 506 -20.97 26.26 -20.86
N GLY A 507 -19.80 25.90 -20.28
CA GLY A 507 -19.06 26.69 -19.33
C GLY A 507 -17.93 27.45 -20.01
N ASP A 508 -17.60 28.64 -19.51
CA ASP A 508 -16.49 29.42 -19.95
C ASP A 508 -15.94 30.26 -18.76
N HIS A 509 -14.71 29.97 -18.32
CA HIS A 509 -14.09 30.61 -17.13
C HIS A 509 -15.02 30.56 -15.91
N ASN A 510 -15.56 31.69 -15.48
CA ASN A 510 -16.45 31.79 -14.34
C ASN A 510 -17.96 31.89 -14.72
N LYS A 511 -18.30 31.65 -16.00
CA LYS A 511 -19.66 31.78 -16.53
C LYS A 511 -20.19 30.42 -17.04
N ALA A 512 -21.48 30.22 -16.92
CA ALA A 512 -22.20 29.14 -17.57
C ALA A 512 -23.30 29.77 -18.46
N THR A 513 -23.23 29.55 -19.77
CA THR A 513 -24.19 30.04 -20.73
C THR A 513 -25.12 28.94 -21.20
N ILE A 514 -26.41 29.24 -21.21
CA ILE A 514 -27.44 28.29 -21.62
C ILE A 514 -28.39 28.96 -22.62
N LEU A 515 -28.54 28.35 -23.78
CA LEU A 515 -29.58 28.68 -24.74
C LEU A 515 -30.75 27.72 -24.54
N LEU A 516 -31.89 28.26 -24.20
CA LEU A 516 -33.12 27.52 -23.96
C LEU A 516 -34.07 27.66 -25.15
N ARG A 517 -34.63 26.54 -25.55
CA ARG A 517 -35.71 26.47 -26.55
C ARG A 517 -37.04 26.30 -25.83
N LEU A 518 -37.96 27.20 -26.07
CA LEU A 518 -39.28 27.17 -25.48
C LEU A 518 -40.31 26.65 -26.52
N PRO A 519 -41.26 25.81 -26.07
CA PRO A 519 -42.40 25.43 -26.94
C PRO A 519 -43.24 26.64 -27.34
N ASP A 520 -43.45 27.56 -26.40
CA ASP A 520 -44.15 28.85 -26.54
C ASP A 520 -43.63 29.83 -25.44
N ALA A 521 -43.86 31.13 -25.62
CA ALA A 521 -43.49 32.17 -24.67
C ALA A 521 -44.17 31.97 -23.28
N LYS A 522 -45.32 31.32 -23.25
CA LYS A 522 -46.05 31.05 -21.99
C LYS A 522 -45.34 30.03 -21.10
N SER A 523 -44.44 29.23 -21.64
CA SER A 523 -43.65 28.25 -20.91
C SER A 523 -42.52 28.90 -20.11
N PHE A 524 -42.13 30.15 -20.40
CA PHE A 524 -40.98 30.82 -19.80
C PHE A 524 -41.06 30.95 -18.27
N PRO A 525 -42.20 31.30 -17.62
CA PRO A 525 -42.28 31.42 -16.16
C PRO A 525 -41.97 30.11 -15.44
N ALA A 526 -42.32 28.96 -16.04
CA ALA A 526 -42.00 27.64 -15.48
C ALA A 526 -40.51 27.32 -15.55
N VAL A 527 -39.88 27.68 -16.69
CA VAL A 527 -38.43 27.55 -16.89
C VAL A 527 -37.66 28.44 -15.90
N LYS A 528 -38.09 29.70 -15.76
CA LYS A 528 -37.52 30.66 -14.82
C LYS A 528 -37.54 30.13 -13.37
N LYS A 529 -38.66 29.57 -12.92
CA LYS A 529 -38.74 28.94 -11.58
C LYS A 529 -37.71 27.82 -11.38
N LYS A 530 -37.43 27.06 -12.44
CA LYS A 530 -36.37 26.00 -12.36
C LYS A 530 -35.00 26.64 -12.24
N LEU A 531 -34.68 27.70 -13.02
CA LEU A 531 -33.43 28.44 -12.92
C LEU A 531 -33.22 29.05 -11.52
N GLU A 532 -34.28 29.69 -10.98
CA GLU A 532 -34.27 30.25 -9.62
C GLU A 532 -34.06 29.18 -8.56
N ARG A 533 -34.61 27.98 -8.74
CA ARG A 533 -34.38 26.84 -7.83
C ARG A 533 -32.95 26.40 -7.86
N VAL A 534 -32.31 26.28 -9.02
CA VAL A 534 -30.91 25.94 -9.15
C VAL A 534 -30.05 26.99 -8.46
N LEU A 535 -30.28 28.27 -8.69
CA LEU A 535 -29.54 29.37 -8.07
C LEU A 535 -29.68 29.33 -6.55
N LYS A 536 -30.88 29.19 -6.00
CA LYS A 536 -31.13 29.13 -4.57
C LYS A 536 -30.41 27.92 -3.94
N TYR A 537 -30.45 26.78 -4.60
CA TYR A 537 -29.73 25.59 -4.16
C TYR A 537 -28.23 25.86 -4.05
N TRP A 538 -27.63 26.44 -5.08
CA TRP A 538 -26.19 26.76 -5.10
C TRP A 538 -25.80 27.80 -4.06
N ASN A 539 -26.52 28.90 -3.94
CA ASN A 539 -26.21 29.94 -2.97
C ASN A 539 -26.42 29.50 -1.52
N ALA A 540 -27.33 28.56 -1.27
CA ALA A 540 -27.50 27.94 0.04
C ALA A 540 -26.36 26.96 0.38
N GLU A 541 -25.86 26.24 -0.61
CA GLU A 541 -24.77 25.27 -0.43
C GLU A 541 -23.39 25.92 -0.34
N GLU A 542 -23.09 26.93 -1.16
CA GLU A 542 -21.78 27.54 -1.33
C GLU A 542 -21.75 28.97 -0.76
N LYS A 543 -21.85 29.09 0.57
CA LYS A 543 -21.87 30.41 1.26
C LYS A 543 -20.69 31.34 0.95
N ARG A 544 -19.56 30.82 0.46
CA ARG A 544 -18.37 31.59 0.11
C ARG A 544 -18.27 31.99 -1.36
N ARG A 545 -19.13 31.46 -2.23
CA ARG A 545 -19.08 31.69 -3.69
C ARG A 545 -20.50 31.91 -4.18
N LEU A 546 -20.89 33.16 -4.22
CA LEU A 546 -22.22 33.55 -4.62
C LEU A 546 -22.37 33.48 -6.14
N LEU A 547 -23.46 32.89 -6.58
CA LEU A 547 -23.84 32.76 -7.99
C LEU A 547 -24.93 33.78 -8.29
N CYS A 548 -24.78 34.51 -9.40
CA CYS A 548 -25.83 35.35 -9.94
C CYS A 548 -26.20 34.92 -11.38
N GLY A 549 -27.37 35.33 -11.88
CA GLY A 549 -27.83 34.95 -13.20
C GLY A 549 -28.59 36.05 -13.95
N GLY A 550 -28.19 36.34 -15.19
CA GLY A 550 -28.90 37.23 -16.10
C GLY A 550 -29.71 36.45 -17.13
N ILE A 551 -30.93 36.88 -17.41
CA ILE A 551 -31.80 36.27 -18.42
C ILE A 551 -32.19 37.34 -19.43
N GLY A 552 -31.99 37.04 -20.72
CA GLY A 552 -32.49 37.84 -21.84
C GLY A 552 -33.98 37.74 -22.03
N SER A 553 -34.49 38.44 -23.02
CA SER A 553 -35.91 38.33 -23.45
C SER A 553 -36.09 37.11 -24.37
N VAL A 554 -37.34 36.62 -24.41
CA VAL A 554 -37.73 35.54 -25.32
C VAL A 554 -37.92 36.11 -26.72
N TYR A 555 -37.28 35.48 -27.71
CA TYR A 555 -37.40 35.86 -29.12
C TYR A 555 -37.67 34.67 -30.02
N GLY A 556 -38.46 34.90 -31.06
CA GLY A 556 -38.69 33.91 -32.12
C GLY A 556 -37.62 34.00 -33.20
N GLY A 557 -37.12 32.83 -33.61
CA GLY A 557 -36.15 32.71 -34.71
C GLY A 557 -34.68 32.87 -34.31
N ILE A 558 -33.80 32.37 -35.17
CA ILE A 558 -32.37 32.26 -34.95
C ILE A 558 -31.67 33.63 -34.90
N SER A 559 -32.11 34.56 -35.78
CA SER A 559 -31.50 35.90 -35.91
C SER A 559 -31.56 36.77 -34.67
N LEU A 560 -32.42 36.45 -33.70
CA LEU A 560 -32.59 37.23 -32.47
C LEU A 560 -31.95 36.58 -31.25
N ILE A 561 -31.21 35.46 -31.43
CA ILE A 561 -30.44 34.80 -30.33
C ILE A 561 -29.36 35.73 -29.83
N GLU A 562 -28.63 36.44 -30.72
CA GLU A 562 -27.65 37.45 -30.36
C GLU A 562 -28.26 38.51 -29.42
N LYS A 563 -29.44 39.01 -29.75
CA LYS A 563 -30.12 40.02 -28.93
C LYS A 563 -30.44 39.48 -27.53
N SER A 564 -30.98 38.26 -27.44
CA SER A 564 -31.25 37.63 -26.15
C SER A 564 -29.97 37.39 -25.32
N HIS A 565 -28.85 37.04 -25.99
CA HIS A 565 -27.56 36.90 -25.35
C HIS A 565 -27.04 38.21 -24.77
N ASN A 566 -27.04 39.28 -25.57
CA ASN A 566 -26.59 40.61 -25.16
C ASN A 566 -27.43 41.16 -24.01
N GLU A 567 -28.73 40.95 -24.03
CA GLU A 567 -29.62 41.28 -22.92
C GLU A 567 -29.33 40.52 -21.65
N ALA A 568 -29.01 39.21 -21.76
CA ALA A 568 -28.62 38.39 -20.63
C ALA A 568 -27.28 38.85 -19.99
N GLU A 569 -26.28 39.23 -20.82
CA GLU A 569 -25.02 39.83 -20.38
C GLU A 569 -25.24 41.15 -19.63
N VAL A 570 -26.10 42.04 -20.15
CA VAL A 570 -26.46 43.30 -19.49
C VAL A 570 -27.14 43.02 -18.14
N ALA A 571 -28.07 42.06 -18.08
CA ALA A 571 -28.71 41.64 -16.86
C ALA A 571 -27.73 41.09 -15.82
N LEU A 572 -26.78 40.28 -16.28
CA LEU A 572 -25.73 39.71 -15.45
C LEU A 572 -24.80 40.81 -14.89
N SER A 573 -24.35 41.73 -15.74
CA SER A 573 -23.51 42.86 -15.37
C SER A 573 -24.18 43.76 -14.33
N TYR A 574 -25.49 43.95 -14.44
CA TYR A 574 -26.29 44.66 -13.42
C TYR A 574 -26.21 44.02 -12.04
N LEU A 575 -26.33 42.69 -11.92
CA LEU A 575 -26.25 41.97 -10.66
C LEU A 575 -24.83 41.94 -10.13
N ALA A 576 -23.85 41.63 -10.98
CA ALA A 576 -22.45 41.52 -10.62
C ALA A 576 -21.90 42.85 -10.06
N SER A 577 -22.26 44.00 -10.69
CA SER A 577 -21.84 45.31 -10.20
C SER A 577 -22.45 45.71 -8.85
N ARG A 578 -23.52 45.06 -8.42
CA ARG A 578 -24.21 45.29 -7.14
C ARG A 578 -23.98 44.22 -6.07
N GLY A 579 -23.21 43.18 -6.39
CA GLY A 579 -22.99 42.09 -5.44
C GLY A 579 -24.27 41.33 -5.09
N LEU A 580 -25.28 41.27 -6.00
CA LEU A 580 -26.57 40.63 -5.72
C LEU A 580 -26.62 39.18 -6.23
N PRO A 581 -26.68 38.19 -5.32
CA PRO A 581 -26.71 36.77 -5.69
C PRO A 581 -28.12 36.31 -6.10
N GLU A 582 -28.66 36.95 -7.10
CA GLU A 582 -30.03 36.74 -7.57
C GLU A 582 -30.06 36.40 -9.08
N ILE A 583 -31.24 36.15 -9.59
CA ILE A 583 -31.48 36.01 -11.03
C ILE A 583 -32.42 37.11 -11.48
N ILE A 584 -32.06 37.80 -12.54
CA ILE A 584 -32.86 38.89 -13.08
C ILE A 584 -33.12 38.79 -14.60
N GLU A 585 -34.28 39.11 -15.00
CA GLU A 585 -34.63 39.29 -16.44
C GLU A 585 -34.23 40.70 -16.90
N TYR A 586 -33.71 40.83 -18.12
CA TYR A 586 -33.38 42.10 -18.73
C TYR A 586 -34.51 43.12 -18.65
N SER A 587 -35.76 42.69 -18.91
CA SER A 587 -36.94 43.52 -18.85
C SER A 587 -37.19 44.16 -17.47
N LYS A 588 -36.71 43.54 -16.40
CA LYS A 588 -36.91 43.98 -15.00
C LYS A 588 -35.83 44.92 -14.49
N ILE A 589 -34.74 45.12 -15.24
CA ILE A 589 -33.67 46.06 -14.86
C ILE A 589 -34.17 47.50 -14.87
N GLY A 590 -35.24 47.77 -15.61
CA GLY A 590 -35.80 49.09 -15.73
C GLY A 590 -34.90 50.07 -16.47
N LEU A 591 -34.82 51.32 -16.02
CA LEU A 591 -33.98 52.36 -16.62
C LEU A 591 -32.50 52.08 -16.54
N ASN A 592 -32.05 51.28 -15.60
CA ASN A 592 -30.63 50.96 -15.46
C ASN A 592 -30.01 50.31 -16.72
N ARG A 593 -30.84 49.64 -17.57
CA ARG A 593 -30.39 49.06 -18.83
C ARG A 593 -29.76 50.06 -19.81
N LEU A 594 -30.13 51.35 -19.66
CA LEU A 594 -29.62 52.42 -20.54
C LEU A 594 -28.24 52.92 -20.12
N PHE A 595 -27.84 52.62 -18.87
CA PHE A 595 -26.64 53.21 -18.26
C PHE A 595 -25.55 52.18 -17.92
N ILE A 596 -25.85 50.87 -17.93
CA ILE A 596 -24.91 49.81 -17.55
C ILE A 596 -23.65 49.79 -18.41
N ASN A 597 -23.81 50.10 -19.70
CA ASN A 597 -22.72 50.10 -20.67
C ASN A 597 -22.11 51.51 -20.90
N GLN A 598 -22.53 52.50 -20.11
CA GLN A 598 -21.97 53.84 -20.19
C GLN A 598 -20.69 53.91 -19.30
N ASP A 599 -19.77 54.81 -19.68
CA ASP A 599 -18.59 55.04 -18.95
C ASP A 599 -18.92 55.54 -17.53
N LYS A 600 -18.40 54.87 -16.52
CA LYS A 600 -18.57 55.24 -15.09
C LYS A 600 -18.08 56.66 -14.81
N GLU A 601 -17.06 57.12 -15.51
CA GLU A 601 -16.55 58.47 -15.35
C GLU A 601 -17.54 59.51 -15.83
N GLU A 602 -18.22 59.23 -16.95
CA GLU A 602 -19.24 60.11 -17.52
C GLU A 602 -20.51 60.16 -16.64
N ILE A 603 -20.92 59.03 -16.09
CA ILE A 603 -22.03 59.02 -15.11
C ILE A 603 -21.64 59.79 -13.86
N ASN A 604 -20.45 59.59 -13.35
CA ASN A 604 -19.94 60.32 -12.15
C ASN A 604 -19.85 61.84 -12.43
N ARG A 605 -19.36 62.23 -13.59
CA ARG A 605 -19.33 63.64 -14.03
C ARG A 605 -20.73 64.25 -14.06
N PHE A 606 -21.67 63.58 -14.64
CA PHE A 606 -23.09 63.98 -14.66
C PHE A 606 -23.65 64.11 -13.24
N LEU A 607 -23.35 63.24 -12.32
CA LEU A 607 -23.78 63.29 -10.94
C LEU A 607 -23.09 64.44 -10.19
N GLN A 608 -21.79 64.70 -10.44
CA GLN A 608 -21.06 65.84 -9.88
C GLN A 608 -21.66 67.16 -10.30
N GLU A 609 -21.96 67.34 -11.58
CA GLU A 609 -22.63 68.55 -12.10
C GLU A 609 -23.93 68.89 -11.39
N VAL A 610 -24.68 67.88 -10.91
CA VAL A 610 -25.93 68.07 -10.20
C VAL A 610 -25.75 68.23 -8.69
N PHE A 611 -24.93 67.43 -8.08
CA PHE A 611 -24.87 67.37 -6.61
C PHE A 611 -23.73 68.18 -5.97
N GLU A 612 -22.61 68.43 -6.65
CA GLU A 612 -21.51 69.22 -6.12
C GLU A 612 -21.90 70.64 -5.76
N PRO A 613 -22.71 71.36 -6.59
CA PRO A 613 -23.17 72.71 -6.24
C PRO A 613 -24.06 72.75 -4.97
N LEU A 614 -24.73 71.62 -4.66
CA LEU A 614 -25.59 71.50 -3.47
C LEU A 614 -24.80 71.21 -2.17
N GLN A 615 -23.55 70.77 -2.30
CA GLN A 615 -22.70 70.32 -1.16
C GLN A 615 -21.70 71.40 -0.73
N THR A 616 -21.70 72.61 -1.31
CA THR A 616 -20.74 73.67 -0.94
C THR A 616 -20.84 74.03 0.55
N PRO A 617 -19.75 74.50 1.20
CA PRO A 617 -19.71 74.83 2.63
C PRO A 617 -20.80 75.83 3.04
N GLN A 618 -21.20 76.73 2.11
CA GLN A 618 -22.26 77.71 2.34
C GLN A 618 -23.66 77.07 2.40
N HIS A 619 -23.84 75.85 1.92
CA HIS A 619 -25.12 75.14 1.81
C HIS A 619 -25.17 73.82 2.61
N SER A 620 -24.05 73.43 3.22
CA SER A 620 -23.95 72.16 3.97
C SER A 620 -24.93 72.07 5.16
N SER A 621 -25.21 73.20 5.80
CA SER A 621 -26.22 73.28 6.88
C SER A 621 -27.66 73.14 6.41
N SER A 622 -27.95 73.34 5.13
CA SER A 622 -29.32 73.38 4.59
C SER A 622 -29.85 72.06 4.08
N LYS A 623 -29.00 71.01 4.07
CA LYS A 623 -29.36 69.62 3.63
C LYS A 623 -30.10 69.59 2.26
N LEU A 624 -29.61 70.38 1.28
CA LEU A 624 -30.24 70.54 -0.02
C LEU A 624 -30.28 69.26 -0.82
N GLU A 625 -29.20 68.50 -0.78
CA GLU A 625 -29.10 67.18 -1.47
C GLU A 625 -30.14 66.21 -0.91
N GLU A 626 -30.21 66.05 0.42
CA GLU A 626 -31.19 65.19 1.08
C GLU A 626 -32.64 65.64 0.69
N THR A 627 -32.86 66.95 0.66
CA THR A 627 -34.18 67.49 0.25
C THR A 627 -34.50 67.17 -1.18
N LEU A 628 -33.54 67.27 -2.14
CA LEU A 628 -33.76 67.00 -3.55
C LEU A 628 -34.06 65.49 -3.75
N LEU A 629 -33.29 64.61 -3.13
CA LEU A 629 -33.47 63.14 -3.22
C LEU A 629 -34.83 62.74 -2.67
N THR A 630 -35.20 63.24 -1.48
CA THR A 630 -36.52 62.95 -0.87
C THR A 630 -37.67 63.55 -1.66
N TYR A 631 -37.52 64.73 -2.24
CA TYR A 631 -38.56 65.33 -3.04
C TYR A 631 -38.93 64.52 -4.30
N PHE A 632 -37.91 64.00 -5.02
CA PHE A 632 -38.20 63.14 -6.14
C PHE A 632 -38.69 61.72 -5.69
N GLU A 633 -38.25 61.23 -4.55
CA GLU A 633 -38.74 59.96 -3.96
C GLU A 633 -40.21 60.01 -3.61
N MET A 634 -40.67 61.16 -3.11
CA MET A 634 -42.09 61.44 -2.76
C MET A 634 -42.87 61.92 -3.99
N ASN A 635 -42.43 61.57 -5.19
CA ASN A 635 -43.08 61.94 -6.44
C ASN A 635 -43.38 63.43 -6.57
N ARG A 636 -42.47 64.27 -6.06
CA ARG A 636 -42.56 65.76 -6.00
C ARG A 636 -43.72 66.29 -5.18
N SER A 637 -44.26 65.49 -4.25
CA SER A 637 -45.27 65.95 -3.33
C SER A 637 -44.64 66.77 -2.19
N ALA A 638 -44.86 68.12 -2.20
CA ALA A 638 -44.31 68.96 -1.17
C ALA A 638 -44.80 68.62 0.23
N VAL A 639 -46.03 68.20 0.39
CA VAL A 639 -46.58 67.81 1.69
C VAL A 639 -45.93 66.53 2.22
N GLN A 640 -45.82 65.50 1.38
CA GLN A 640 -45.18 64.27 1.81
C GLN A 640 -43.70 64.43 2.06
N THR A 641 -42.98 65.22 1.28
CA THR A 641 -41.55 65.52 1.47
C THR A 641 -41.32 66.27 2.77
N ALA A 642 -42.10 67.33 3.05
CA ALA A 642 -42.02 68.10 4.27
C ALA A 642 -42.23 67.21 5.54
N ASN A 643 -43.26 66.34 5.47
CA ASN A 643 -43.53 65.37 6.54
C ASN A 643 -42.39 64.38 6.72
N HIS A 644 -41.84 63.85 5.64
CA HIS A 644 -40.75 62.89 5.67
C HIS A 644 -39.45 63.48 6.24
N LEU A 645 -39.14 64.72 5.86
CA LEU A 645 -37.98 65.47 6.36
C LEU A 645 -38.21 66.14 7.74
N HIS A 646 -39.37 65.98 8.33
CA HIS A 646 -39.77 66.60 9.61
C HIS A 646 -39.54 68.15 9.61
N ILE A 647 -39.88 68.84 8.48
CA ILE A 647 -39.77 70.27 8.34
C ILE A 647 -41.11 70.91 7.95
N HIS A 648 -41.27 72.21 8.24
CA HIS A 648 -42.45 72.94 7.81
C HIS A 648 -42.41 73.09 6.26
N ILE A 649 -43.59 73.07 5.64
CA ILE A 649 -43.73 73.20 4.17
C ILE A 649 -43.08 74.44 3.59
N ASN A 650 -43.13 75.58 4.31
CA ASN A 650 -42.47 76.81 3.87
C ASN A 650 -40.93 76.64 3.85
N THR A 651 -40.36 75.90 4.79
CA THR A 651 -38.93 75.60 4.80
C THR A 651 -38.56 74.71 3.63
N LEU A 652 -39.41 73.80 3.26
CA LEU A 652 -39.22 72.96 2.06
C LEU A 652 -39.19 73.85 0.78
N TYR A 653 -40.18 74.76 0.61
CA TYR A 653 -40.20 75.69 -0.55
C TYR A 653 -38.96 76.57 -0.59
N GLN A 654 -38.48 77.06 0.55
CA GLN A 654 -37.20 77.81 0.64
C GLN A 654 -36.00 76.96 0.20
N ARG A 655 -35.95 75.67 0.61
CA ARG A 655 -34.87 74.76 0.15
C ARG A 655 -34.98 74.44 -1.34
N LEU A 656 -36.18 74.19 -1.87
CA LEU A 656 -36.38 73.94 -3.29
C LEU A 656 -35.97 75.15 -4.11
N LYS A 657 -36.31 76.39 -3.68
CA LYS A 657 -35.86 77.60 -4.36
C LYS A 657 -34.37 77.79 -4.31
N LYS A 658 -33.74 77.48 -3.20
CA LYS A 658 -32.25 77.48 -3.11
C LYS A 658 -31.63 76.47 -4.07
N ILE A 659 -32.24 75.27 -4.24
CA ILE A 659 -31.75 74.26 -5.21
C ILE A 659 -31.84 74.82 -6.62
N GLU A 660 -32.97 75.51 -6.99
CA GLU A 660 -33.10 76.17 -8.29
C GLU A 660 -32.01 77.22 -8.50
N ASP A 661 -31.73 78.05 -7.50
CA ASP A 661 -30.75 79.13 -7.55
C ASP A 661 -29.30 78.53 -7.68
N CYS A 662 -28.97 77.49 -6.91
CA CYS A 662 -27.66 76.83 -6.90
C CYS A 662 -27.37 76.13 -8.26
N LEU A 663 -28.39 75.51 -8.83
CA LEU A 663 -28.23 74.74 -10.10
C LEU A 663 -28.56 75.59 -11.32
N GLN A 664 -29.02 76.86 -11.15
CA GLN A 664 -29.42 77.77 -12.21
C GLN A 664 -30.52 77.15 -13.13
N ILE A 665 -31.48 76.47 -12.53
CA ILE A 665 -32.58 75.78 -13.20
C ILE A 665 -33.95 76.23 -12.70
N SER A 666 -35.00 75.80 -13.39
CA SER A 666 -36.37 75.99 -12.90
C SER A 666 -37.08 74.64 -12.88
N PHE A 667 -37.81 74.32 -11.79
CA PHE A 667 -38.68 73.16 -11.69
C PHE A 667 -39.93 73.23 -12.60
N GLU A 668 -40.16 74.35 -13.27
CA GLU A 668 -41.26 74.48 -14.27
C GLU A 668 -40.88 73.87 -15.60
N LYS A 669 -39.54 73.78 -15.92
CA LYS A 669 -39.07 73.22 -17.18
C LYS A 669 -38.97 71.69 -17.11
N SER A 670 -39.71 71.00 -17.95
CA SER A 670 -39.76 69.53 -17.99
C SER A 670 -38.36 68.89 -18.14
N GLU A 671 -37.45 69.50 -18.94
CA GLU A 671 -36.10 68.99 -19.16
C GLU A 671 -35.25 69.03 -17.88
N ASN A 672 -35.38 70.10 -17.08
CA ASN A 672 -34.69 70.23 -15.80
C ASN A 672 -35.20 69.16 -14.79
N ILE A 673 -36.53 68.96 -14.77
CA ILE A 673 -37.11 67.92 -13.90
C ILE A 673 -36.59 66.53 -14.31
N LEU A 674 -36.58 66.22 -15.59
CA LEU A 674 -36.07 64.95 -16.08
C LEU A 674 -34.59 64.73 -15.72
N ARG A 675 -33.74 65.80 -15.92
CA ARG A 675 -32.31 65.80 -15.58
C ARG A 675 -32.11 65.49 -14.07
N LEU A 676 -32.82 66.20 -13.20
CA LEU A 676 -32.71 65.99 -11.75
C LEU A 676 -33.26 64.62 -11.31
N GLN A 677 -34.36 64.19 -11.86
CA GLN A 677 -34.98 62.91 -11.54
C GLN A 677 -34.04 61.78 -11.94
N LEU A 678 -33.40 61.89 -13.10
CA LEU A 678 -32.39 60.94 -13.55
C LEU A 678 -31.18 60.93 -12.65
N ALA A 679 -30.63 62.11 -12.27
CA ALA A 679 -29.52 62.19 -11.37
C ALA A 679 -29.82 61.59 -9.99
N CYS A 680 -31.00 61.88 -9.43
CA CYS A 680 -31.43 61.23 -8.17
C CYS A 680 -31.62 59.72 -8.29
N TYR A 681 -32.14 59.24 -9.41
CA TYR A 681 -32.27 57.81 -9.68
C TYR A 681 -30.90 57.11 -9.77
N LEU A 682 -29.97 57.64 -10.57
CA LEU A 682 -28.62 57.10 -10.72
C LEU A 682 -27.84 57.13 -9.41
N LYS A 683 -27.91 58.21 -8.63
CA LYS A 683 -27.24 58.33 -7.34
C LYS A 683 -27.71 57.26 -6.36
N LYS A 684 -29.02 57.05 -6.27
CA LYS A 684 -29.58 55.93 -5.47
C LYS A 684 -29.16 54.56 -5.97
N SER A 685 -29.18 54.37 -7.28
CA SER A 685 -28.78 53.10 -7.89
C SER A 685 -27.31 52.75 -7.66
N LEU A 686 -26.41 53.73 -7.49
CA LEU A 686 -24.99 53.55 -7.19
C LEU A 686 -24.71 53.39 -5.68
N HIS A 687 -25.49 54.07 -4.81
CA HIS A 687 -25.33 53.94 -3.34
C HIS A 687 -25.75 52.59 -2.74
N HIS A 688 -26.48 51.75 -3.48
CA HIS A 688 -26.74 50.37 -3.06
C HIS A 688 -25.54 49.44 -3.30
N VAL A 689 -24.39 49.98 -3.74
CA VAL A 689 -23.16 49.24 -4.09
C VAL A 689 -22.05 49.44 -3.06
N SER A 690 -22.19 50.32 -2.07
CA SER A 690 -21.19 50.56 -0.99
C SER A 690 -21.55 49.88 0.30
#